data_0f7ece656f3a266741e7a6903fe9c79f
#
_entry.id   0f7ece656f3a266741e7a6903fe9c79f
#
_cell.length_a   1.000
_cell.length_b   1.000
_cell.length_c   1.000
_cell.angle_alpha   90.00
_cell.angle_beta   90.00
_cell.angle_gamma   90.00
#
_symmetry.space_group_name_H-M   'P 1'
#
loop_
_entity.id
_entity.type
_entity.pdbx_description
1 polymer ?
#
loop_
_entity_poly.entity_id
_entity_poly.type
_entity_poly.pdbx_seq_one_letter_code
_entity_poly.pdbx_strand_id
1 'polypeptide(L)'
;MRSTHRRRATATGALIAAAAMLSVGFQAGTASAHPDDSAATAALKAQAVRNPGALPASLTPSQRAELIRQATATTADTAKTLGLGAQEKLVVHDVSKDQNGTVHTRYERTYQGLPVLGGDLMVDTASGKTANVLKANNAQLQGISTTTPAAAPAAAATTALKAAKAAGSKATKADSARKVIWMVKGAPTLAYETVVGGLQDDGTPNQLHVITDAKTGAKLHQWQGIETGVGNTRYSGQVTLSTTQSGSNYTLTDNTRGGHKTYNLNHGTSGTGSLFTQTNDTWGDGTNANAATAGADAAYGAGETWDFYKNVFGRSGIRGDGVGAYSRVHYGNAYVNAFWDDSCFCMTYGDGTGNNDPLTALDVAGHEMSHGVTAATAGLNYADESGGLNEATSDIMGTSVEFYANNSSDPGDYLIGEKININGDGTPLRYMDKPSKDGGSADSWYSGVGNLDVHYSSGPANHWFYLASEGSGAKVINGVSYNSPTSDGLPVTGIGRDKAQLIWYKALTTKFNSSTDYAGARAGTIAAATELYGAGSAEVTNVTDAWAAINVGARHGGGTDPGGKVFENTASVAIPDYPGAAVTSPVTVSGITGNAPSALQVGVKITHTYIGDLQIDLVAPNGTSFRLKSSSSDSTQNLNKTYTVNASSVAANGVWKLKVQDKARQDVGTITDFKLSF
;
A
#
# COMPACT_ATOMS: atom_id res chain seq x y z
N MET A 1 -40.39 -27.91 18.72
CA MET A 1 -39.13 -28.58 19.01
C MET A 1 -38.38 -28.83 17.70
N ARG A 2 -37.52 -27.96 17.30
CA ARG A 2 -36.54 -28.17 16.21
C ARG A 2 -35.26 -27.47 16.60
N SER A 3 -34.24 -28.27 16.88
CA SER A 3 -32.87 -27.88 17.17
C SER A 3 -32.15 -27.53 15.89
N THR A 4 -31.53 -26.35 15.83
CA THR A 4 -30.64 -25.95 14.76
C THR A 4 -29.18 -26.19 15.14
N HIS A 5 -28.56 -27.18 14.52
CA HIS A 5 -27.13 -27.45 14.63
C HIS A 5 -26.32 -26.47 13.79
N ARG A 6 -25.47 -25.68 14.44
CA ARG A 6 -24.32 -25.04 13.83
C ARG A 6 -23.20 -26.07 13.64
N ARG A 7 -22.78 -26.30 12.41
CA ARG A 7 -21.60 -27.13 12.11
C ARG A 7 -20.34 -26.26 12.25
N ARG A 8 -19.49 -26.68 13.21
CA ARG A 8 -18.07 -26.28 13.20
C ARG A 8 -17.34 -27.31 12.34
N ALA A 9 -16.56 -26.86 11.36
CA ALA A 9 -15.63 -27.71 10.64
C ALA A 9 -14.32 -27.77 11.44
N THR A 10 -13.97 -28.92 11.94
CA THR A 10 -12.65 -29.26 12.46
C THR A 10 -11.93 -30.04 11.36
N ALA A 11 -10.83 -29.49 10.86
CA ALA A 11 -9.93 -30.23 9.98
C ALA A 11 -9.04 -31.12 10.83
N THR A 12 -9.15 -32.43 10.64
CA THR A 12 -8.24 -33.43 11.21
C THR A 12 -7.36 -33.94 10.10
N GLY A 13 -6.05 -33.70 10.20
CA GLY A 13 -5.07 -34.26 9.30
C GLY A 13 -4.88 -35.75 9.47
N ALA A 14 -4.64 -36.48 8.41
CA ALA A 14 -4.17 -37.86 8.42
C ALA A 14 -2.87 -37.94 7.59
N LEU A 15 -1.81 -38.38 8.26
CA LEU A 15 -0.54 -38.80 7.67
C LEU A 15 -0.73 -40.07 6.82
N ILE A 16 -0.14 -40.11 5.64
CA ILE A 16 0.37 -41.37 5.06
C ILE A 16 1.69 -41.05 4.33
N ALA A 17 2.75 -41.72 4.76
CA ALA A 17 4.06 -41.71 4.13
C ALA A 17 4.12 -42.77 3.02
N ALA A 18 4.77 -42.40 1.90
CA ALA A 18 5.34 -43.42 1.00
C ALA A 18 6.59 -42.88 0.32
N ALA A 19 7.71 -43.50 0.64
CA ALA A 19 9.01 -43.25 0.02
C ALA A 19 9.12 -43.94 -1.33
N ALA A 20 9.65 -43.22 -2.33
CA ALA A 20 10.26 -43.84 -3.51
C ALA A 20 11.50 -43.03 -3.94
N MET A 21 12.67 -43.63 -3.79
CA MET A 21 13.94 -43.11 -4.30
C MET A 21 13.99 -43.25 -5.83
N LEU A 22 14.37 -42.16 -6.49
CA LEU A 22 14.96 -42.24 -7.83
C LEU A 22 16.13 -41.24 -7.89
N SER A 23 17.33 -41.81 -7.97
CA SER A 23 18.59 -41.12 -8.19
C SER A 23 18.68 -40.62 -9.65
N VAL A 24 18.69 -39.29 -9.82
CA VAL A 24 19.13 -38.66 -11.08
C VAL A 24 20.32 -37.79 -10.73
N GLY A 25 21.43 -38.06 -11.41
CA GLY A 25 22.68 -37.35 -11.21
C GLY A 25 22.56 -35.88 -11.65
N PHE A 26 22.88 -34.99 -10.76
CA PHE A 26 23.00 -33.56 -11.05
C PHE A 26 24.41 -33.28 -11.57
N GLN A 27 24.52 -32.77 -12.77
CA GLN A 27 25.71 -32.02 -13.18
C GLN A 27 25.60 -30.63 -12.52
N ALA A 28 26.60 -30.32 -11.68
CA ALA A 28 26.74 -29.00 -11.11
C ALA A 28 27.05 -27.99 -12.24
N GLY A 29 26.05 -27.22 -12.61
CA GLY A 29 26.25 -25.99 -13.38
C GLY A 29 26.83 -24.93 -12.43
N THR A 30 28.04 -24.50 -12.69
CA THR A 30 28.61 -23.32 -12.00
C THR A 30 27.83 -22.09 -12.43
N ALA A 31 27.09 -21.47 -11.51
CA ALA A 31 26.55 -20.15 -11.73
C ALA A 31 27.71 -19.17 -11.95
N SER A 32 27.82 -18.65 -13.16
CA SER A 32 28.77 -17.58 -13.46
C SER A 32 28.33 -16.32 -12.71
N ALA A 33 29.27 -15.69 -12.02
CA ALA A 33 29.07 -14.34 -11.48
C ALA A 33 28.57 -13.44 -12.62
N HIS A 34 27.49 -12.69 -12.37
CA HIS A 34 26.97 -11.73 -13.32
C HIS A 34 28.05 -10.72 -13.72
N PRO A 35 28.27 -10.47 -15.01
CA PRO A 35 28.97 -9.29 -15.44
C PRO A 35 28.12 -8.08 -15.04
N ASP A 36 28.79 -7.02 -14.67
CA ASP A 36 28.28 -5.74 -14.21
C ASP A 36 27.08 -5.25 -15.06
N ASP A 37 25.85 -5.58 -14.65
CA ASP A 37 24.59 -5.23 -15.37
C ASP A 37 24.21 -3.74 -15.21
N SER A 38 25.08 -2.95 -14.58
CA SER A 38 24.89 -1.51 -14.42
C SER A 38 24.68 -0.79 -15.76
N ALA A 39 25.37 -1.24 -16.80
CA ALA A 39 25.23 -0.68 -18.15
C ALA A 39 23.91 -1.12 -18.84
N ALA A 40 23.49 -2.37 -18.67
CA ALA A 40 22.25 -2.88 -19.23
C ALA A 40 21.02 -2.25 -18.53
N THR A 41 21.06 -2.13 -17.19
CA THR A 41 20.03 -1.48 -16.41
C THR A 41 19.95 0.03 -16.70
N ALA A 42 21.09 0.70 -16.90
CA ALA A 42 21.13 2.10 -17.36
C ALA A 42 20.58 2.26 -18.78
N ALA A 43 20.85 1.30 -19.67
CA ALA A 43 20.31 1.29 -21.03
C ALA A 43 18.80 1.04 -21.06
N LEU A 44 18.29 0.15 -20.22
CA LEU A 44 16.85 -0.10 -20.04
C LEU A 44 16.14 1.15 -19.51
N LYS A 45 16.71 1.85 -18.51
CA LYS A 45 16.21 3.15 -18.03
C LYS A 45 16.15 4.19 -19.16
N ALA A 46 17.21 4.31 -19.94
CA ALA A 46 17.28 5.29 -21.03
C ALA A 46 16.28 5.02 -22.16
N GLN A 47 16.01 3.74 -22.47
CA GLN A 47 15.03 3.36 -23.50
C GLN A 47 13.59 3.44 -23.01
N ALA A 48 13.34 3.22 -21.73
CA ALA A 48 11.99 3.15 -21.15
C ALA A 48 11.38 4.53 -20.88
N VAL A 49 12.18 5.55 -20.64
CA VAL A 49 11.75 6.85 -20.10
C VAL A 49 11.85 7.95 -21.14
N ARG A 50 10.72 8.59 -21.49
CA ARG A 50 10.68 9.78 -22.35
C ARG A 50 11.16 11.05 -21.63
N ASN A 51 10.99 11.11 -20.31
CA ASN A 51 11.46 12.19 -19.45
C ASN A 51 12.44 11.65 -18.40
N PRO A 52 13.71 11.42 -18.76
CA PRO A 52 14.69 10.90 -17.83
C PRO A 52 14.92 11.81 -16.61
N GLY A 53 14.58 13.11 -16.73
CA GLY A 53 14.64 14.04 -15.60
C GLY A 53 13.66 13.69 -14.46
N ALA A 54 12.58 12.97 -14.73
CA ALA A 54 11.62 12.52 -13.73
C ALA A 54 12.05 11.20 -13.01
N LEU A 55 13.16 10.59 -13.41
CA LEU A 55 13.73 9.46 -12.68
C LEU A 55 14.27 9.91 -11.32
N PRO A 56 14.12 9.07 -10.27
CA PRO A 56 14.76 9.33 -8.98
C PRO A 56 16.27 9.49 -9.14
N ALA A 57 16.84 10.49 -8.48
CA ALA A 57 18.28 10.68 -8.39
C ALA A 57 18.84 9.83 -7.25
N SER A 58 19.98 9.19 -7.49
CA SER A 58 20.72 8.55 -6.40
C SER A 58 21.34 9.64 -5.51
N LEU A 59 20.99 9.63 -4.22
CA LEU A 59 21.51 10.56 -3.23
C LEU A 59 22.52 9.84 -2.33
N THR A 60 23.69 10.45 -2.10
CA THR A 60 24.55 10.00 -1.02
C THR A 60 23.90 10.31 0.33
N PRO A 61 24.28 9.60 1.43
CA PRO A 61 23.76 9.90 2.77
C PRO A 61 23.94 11.37 3.18
N SER A 62 25.08 11.98 2.83
CA SER A 62 25.34 13.40 3.10
C SER A 62 24.46 14.34 2.29
N GLN A 63 24.17 14.02 1.02
CA GLN A 63 23.26 14.81 0.19
C GLN A 63 21.82 14.72 0.70
N ARG A 64 21.37 13.52 1.11
CA ARG A 64 20.04 13.34 1.71
C ARG A 64 19.93 14.10 3.04
N ALA A 65 20.91 13.98 3.93
CA ALA A 65 20.96 14.70 5.20
C ALA A 65 20.91 16.23 4.99
N GLU A 66 21.62 16.75 3.98
CA GLU A 66 21.60 18.17 3.62
C GLU A 66 20.22 18.63 3.15
N LEU A 67 19.55 17.84 2.30
CA LEU A 67 18.18 18.16 1.86
C LEU A 67 17.19 18.13 3.03
N ILE A 68 17.30 17.16 3.94
CA ILE A 68 16.49 17.11 5.17
C ILE A 68 16.74 18.36 6.03
N ARG A 69 18.01 18.77 6.20
CA ARG A 69 18.37 19.96 6.96
C ARG A 69 17.77 21.22 6.34
N GLN A 70 17.85 21.36 5.00
CA GLN A 70 17.27 22.48 4.25
C GLN A 70 15.75 22.51 4.39
N ALA A 71 15.08 21.38 4.20
CA ALA A 71 13.64 21.25 4.38
C ALA A 71 13.21 21.57 5.82
N THR A 72 13.98 21.10 6.82
CA THR A 72 13.72 21.39 8.24
C THR A 72 13.84 22.88 8.53
N ALA A 73 14.81 23.57 7.96
CA ALA A 73 15.01 25.01 8.15
C ALA A 73 13.85 25.85 7.59
N THR A 74 13.10 25.33 6.61
CA THR A 74 12.00 26.05 5.94
C THR A 74 10.61 25.55 6.33
N THR A 75 10.49 24.68 7.33
CA THR A 75 9.19 24.08 7.72
C THR A 75 8.13 25.12 8.11
N ALA A 76 8.52 26.22 8.77
CA ALA A 76 7.61 27.27 9.18
C ALA A 76 7.05 28.04 7.98
N ASP A 77 7.90 28.37 7.00
CA ASP A 77 7.50 29.07 5.77
C ASP A 77 6.63 28.16 4.89
N THR A 78 7.00 26.88 4.82
CA THR A 78 6.20 25.86 4.13
C THR A 78 4.81 25.75 4.77
N ALA A 79 4.71 25.63 6.09
CA ALA A 79 3.45 25.57 6.80
C ALA A 79 2.56 26.80 6.52
N LYS A 80 3.16 28.00 6.52
CA LYS A 80 2.48 29.25 6.19
C LYS A 80 1.99 29.26 4.74
N THR A 81 2.82 28.84 3.80
CA THR A 81 2.46 28.76 2.37
C THR A 81 1.31 27.78 2.13
N LEU A 82 1.25 26.69 2.89
CA LEU A 82 0.19 25.69 2.83
C LEU A 82 -1.10 26.10 3.56
N GLY A 83 -1.11 27.28 4.20
CA GLY A 83 -2.27 27.76 4.96
C GLY A 83 -2.55 26.94 6.22
N LEU A 84 -1.53 26.31 6.81
CA LEU A 84 -1.69 25.59 8.07
C LEU A 84 -1.90 26.56 9.24
N GLY A 85 -2.66 26.13 10.24
CA GLY A 85 -2.95 26.95 11.42
C GLY A 85 -1.70 27.26 12.24
N ALA A 86 -1.71 28.38 12.99
CA ALA A 86 -0.57 28.81 13.80
C ALA A 86 -0.14 27.79 14.88
N GLN A 87 -1.00 26.87 15.24
CA GLN A 87 -0.73 25.79 16.21
C GLN A 87 -0.19 24.50 15.56
N GLU A 88 -0.09 24.49 14.23
CA GLU A 88 0.44 23.36 13.47
C GLU A 88 1.92 23.58 13.17
N LYS A 89 2.68 22.48 13.18
CA LYS A 89 4.07 22.46 12.72
C LYS A 89 4.29 21.27 11.82
N LEU A 90 5.21 21.42 10.89
CA LEU A 90 5.70 20.36 10.02
C LEU A 90 6.99 19.78 10.58
N VAL A 91 7.11 18.45 10.50
CA VAL A 91 8.33 17.69 10.81
C VAL A 91 8.71 16.95 9.54
N VAL A 92 9.95 17.10 9.08
CA VAL A 92 10.43 16.39 7.89
C VAL A 92 10.57 14.91 8.24
N HIS A 93 9.85 14.06 7.49
CA HIS A 93 9.92 12.60 7.61
C HIS A 93 10.93 12.02 6.62
N ASP A 94 10.83 12.40 5.34
CA ASP A 94 11.70 11.91 4.28
C ASP A 94 11.88 12.95 3.16
N VAL A 95 12.96 12.78 2.37
CA VAL A 95 13.23 13.58 1.17
C VAL A 95 13.72 12.66 0.05
N SER A 96 13.11 12.79 -1.12
CA SER A 96 13.62 12.23 -2.37
C SER A 96 13.83 13.35 -3.40
N LYS A 97 14.60 13.06 -4.45
CA LYS A 97 14.92 14.03 -5.49
C LYS A 97 14.93 13.37 -6.86
N ASP A 98 14.38 14.04 -7.86
CA ASP A 98 14.45 13.61 -9.24
C ASP A 98 15.73 14.18 -9.92
N GLN A 99 16.12 13.57 -11.05
CA GLN A 99 17.30 13.99 -11.81
C GLN A 99 17.15 15.42 -12.40
N ASN A 100 15.91 15.86 -12.67
CA ASN A 100 15.62 17.24 -13.08
C ASN A 100 15.73 18.26 -11.94
N GLY A 101 16.03 17.82 -10.73
CA GLY A 101 16.18 18.67 -9.55
C GLY A 101 14.91 18.87 -8.73
N THR A 102 13.77 18.31 -9.13
CA THR A 102 12.56 18.33 -8.30
C THR A 102 12.83 17.59 -6.99
N VAL A 103 12.51 18.24 -5.87
CA VAL A 103 12.66 17.67 -4.53
C VAL A 103 11.27 17.37 -3.97
N HIS A 104 11.06 16.13 -3.54
CA HIS A 104 9.84 15.66 -2.89
C HIS A 104 10.13 15.57 -1.39
N THR A 105 9.47 16.39 -0.59
CA THR A 105 9.64 16.41 0.86
C THR A 105 8.37 15.90 1.53
N ARG A 106 8.50 14.82 2.26
CA ARG A 106 7.42 14.25 3.06
C ARG A 106 7.46 14.81 4.47
N TYR A 107 6.31 15.28 4.95
CA TYR A 107 6.16 15.88 6.27
C TYR A 107 5.13 15.14 7.11
N GLU A 108 5.46 14.94 8.36
CA GLU A 108 4.47 14.72 9.42
C GLU A 108 3.96 16.07 9.95
N ARG A 109 2.78 16.08 10.52
CA ARG A 109 2.20 17.28 11.17
C ARG A 109 2.14 17.08 12.67
N THR A 110 2.30 18.19 13.40
CA THR A 110 1.95 18.26 14.82
C THR A 110 0.96 19.40 15.04
N TYR A 111 0.07 19.25 16.02
CA TYR A 111 -0.88 20.27 16.46
C TYR A 111 -0.72 20.50 17.96
N GLN A 112 -0.37 21.73 18.37
CA GLN A 112 -0.04 22.06 19.77
C GLN A 112 1.00 21.09 20.37
N GLY A 113 1.94 20.60 19.56
CA GLY A 113 2.98 19.66 19.98
C GLY A 113 2.56 18.18 19.97
N LEU A 114 1.30 17.85 19.70
CA LEU A 114 0.83 16.47 19.56
C LEU A 114 1.00 15.98 18.12
N PRO A 115 1.43 14.72 17.90
CA PRO A 115 1.43 14.12 16.56
C PRO A 115 0.04 14.09 15.94
N VAL A 116 -0.05 14.31 14.64
CA VAL A 116 -1.29 14.24 13.86
C VAL A 116 -1.25 13.00 12.98
N LEU A 117 -1.89 11.93 13.41
CA LEU A 117 -1.96 10.67 12.68
C LEU A 117 -2.98 10.77 11.54
N GLY A 118 -2.57 10.38 10.33
CA GLY A 118 -3.34 10.57 9.10
C GLY A 118 -3.38 12.02 8.62
N GLY A 119 -2.43 12.84 9.05
CA GLY A 119 -2.30 14.23 8.64
C GLY A 119 -1.01 14.53 7.85
N ASP A 120 -0.27 13.51 7.47
CA ASP A 120 0.94 13.62 6.66
C ASP A 120 0.69 14.30 5.32
N LEU A 121 1.73 14.92 4.79
CA LEU A 121 1.67 15.58 3.49
C LEU A 121 3.02 15.54 2.77
N MET A 122 2.97 15.67 1.47
CA MET A 122 4.15 15.78 0.63
C MET A 122 4.13 17.10 -0.15
N VAL A 123 5.29 17.73 -0.24
CA VAL A 123 5.50 18.96 -1.02
C VAL A 123 6.56 18.70 -2.07
N ASP A 124 6.19 18.86 -3.32
CA ASP A 124 7.12 18.84 -4.45
C ASP A 124 7.65 20.26 -4.68
N THR A 125 8.97 20.41 -4.72
CA THR A 125 9.63 21.68 -4.96
C THR A 125 10.48 21.60 -6.23
N ALA A 126 10.18 22.44 -7.21
CA ALA A 126 10.95 22.58 -8.45
C ALA A 126 11.46 24.02 -8.58
N SER A 127 12.75 24.17 -8.88
CA SER A 127 13.40 25.51 -9.02
C SER A 127 13.12 26.43 -7.81
N GLY A 128 13.12 25.88 -6.60
CA GLY A 128 12.89 26.62 -5.36
C GLY A 128 11.44 27.07 -5.10
N LYS A 129 10.48 26.60 -5.91
CA LYS A 129 9.05 26.90 -5.76
C LYS A 129 8.24 25.62 -5.53
N THR A 130 7.19 25.72 -4.71
CA THR A 130 6.21 24.64 -4.58
C THR A 130 5.55 24.36 -5.92
N ALA A 131 5.72 23.15 -6.43
CA ALA A 131 5.16 22.68 -7.69
C ALA A 131 3.86 21.89 -7.47
N ASN A 132 3.79 21.10 -6.37
CA ASN A 132 2.62 20.31 -6.04
C ASN A 132 2.55 20.07 -4.51
N VAL A 133 1.35 19.76 -4.00
CA VAL A 133 1.11 19.38 -2.60
C VAL A 133 0.11 18.24 -2.56
N LEU A 134 0.51 17.12 -1.96
CA LEU A 134 -0.35 15.99 -1.65
C LEU A 134 -0.60 15.95 -0.15
N LYS A 135 -1.86 15.91 0.28
CA LYS A 135 -2.26 15.81 1.69
C LYS A 135 -3.04 14.52 1.92
N ALA A 136 -2.70 13.77 2.97
CA ALA A 136 -3.47 12.60 3.38
C ALA A 136 -4.89 12.99 3.84
N ASN A 137 -5.04 14.20 4.40
CA ASN A 137 -6.32 14.73 4.84
C ASN A 137 -6.37 16.26 4.67
N ASN A 138 -7.47 16.78 4.13
CA ASN A 138 -7.69 18.21 3.90
C ASN A 138 -8.41 18.93 5.04
N ALA A 139 -8.84 18.22 6.10
CA ALA A 139 -9.53 18.83 7.22
C ALA A 139 -8.62 19.82 7.95
N GLN A 140 -9.21 20.96 8.37
CA GLN A 140 -8.51 21.99 9.13
C GLN A 140 -8.37 21.60 10.59
N LEU A 141 -7.19 21.82 11.17
CA LEU A 141 -6.92 21.62 12.59
C LEU A 141 -7.22 22.90 13.36
N GLN A 142 -8.49 23.13 13.68
CA GLN A 142 -8.93 24.33 14.40
C GLN A 142 -9.85 23.96 15.56
N GLY A 143 -9.69 24.66 16.70
CA GLY A 143 -10.60 24.53 17.84
C GLY A 143 -10.52 23.20 18.61
N ILE A 144 -9.52 22.38 18.34
CA ILE A 144 -9.35 21.10 19.06
C ILE A 144 -8.72 21.36 20.41
N SER A 145 -9.45 21.07 21.50
CA SER A 145 -8.89 21.12 22.85
C SER A 145 -7.92 19.95 23.06
N THR A 146 -6.67 20.26 23.40
CA THR A 146 -5.62 19.25 23.69
C THR A 146 -5.38 19.06 25.18
N THR A 147 -6.01 19.87 26.02
CA THR A 147 -5.72 19.98 27.48
C THR A 147 -6.66 19.19 28.38
N THR A 148 -7.88 18.92 27.93
CA THR A 148 -8.95 18.32 28.78
C THR A 148 -9.53 17.03 28.14
N PRO A 149 -8.77 15.93 28.10
CA PRO A 149 -9.37 14.63 27.80
C PRO A 149 -10.30 14.22 28.95
N ALA A 150 -11.52 13.82 28.65
CA ALA A 150 -12.45 13.27 29.63
C ALA A 150 -12.09 11.84 30.04
N ALA A 151 -11.49 11.08 29.14
CA ALA A 151 -10.98 9.74 29.41
C ALA A 151 -9.54 9.80 29.92
N ALA A 152 -9.21 9.02 30.94
CA ALA A 152 -7.85 8.90 31.46
C ALA A 152 -6.99 8.02 30.53
N PRO A 153 -5.65 8.26 30.44
CA PRO A 153 -4.74 7.40 29.67
C PRO A 153 -4.83 5.91 30.05
N ALA A 154 -5.04 5.60 31.32
CA ALA A 154 -5.23 4.22 31.79
C ALA A 154 -6.49 3.55 31.21
N ALA A 155 -7.55 4.30 30.96
CA ALA A 155 -8.76 3.78 30.31
C ALA A 155 -8.48 3.46 28.83
N ALA A 156 -7.68 4.29 28.15
CA ALA A 156 -7.22 4.01 26.78
C ALA A 156 -6.38 2.72 26.71
N ALA A 157 -5.44 2.55 27.65
CA ALA A 157 -4.64 1.32 27.74
C ALA A 157 -5.52 0.09 28.01
N THR A 158 -6.54 0.21 28.86
CA THR A 158 -7.50 -0.88 29.10
C THR A 158 -8.29 -1.24 27.85
N THR A 159 -8.76 -0.23 27.11
CA THR A 159 -9.46 -0.42 25.82
C THR A 159 -8.55 -1.09 24.80
N ALA A 160 -7.28 -0.68 24.74
CA ALA A 160 -6.29 -1.25 23.83
C ALA A 160 -5.99 -2.73 24.14
N LEU A 161 -5.80 -3.08 25.43
CA LEU A 161 -5.62 -4.48 25.84
C LEU A 161 -6.85 -5.34 25.53
N LYS A 162 -8.05 -4.79 25.69
CA LYS A 162 -9.28 -5.50 25.31
C LYS A 162 -9.36 -5.70 23.80
N ALA A 163 -8.96 -4.71 23.01
CA ALA A 163 -8.90 -4.80 21.55
C ALA A 163 -7.88 -5.86 21.10
N ALA A 164 -6.68 -5.87 21.68
CA ALA A 164 -5.65 -6.87 21.41
C ALA A 164 -6.12 -8.29 21.73
N LYS A 165 -6.75 -8.48 22.90
CA LYS A 165 -7.33 -9.77 23.27
C LYS A 165 -8.44 -10.23 22.31
N ALA A 166 -9.28 -9.30 21.85
CA ALA A 166 -10.32 -9.60 20.86
C ALA A 166 -9.75 -9.93 19.48
N ALA A 167 -8.55 -9.44 19.17
CA ALA A 167 -7.78 -9.79 17.97
C ALA A 167 -6.91 -11.05 18.13
N GLY A 168 -7.07 -11.80 19.24
CA GLY A 168 -6.34 -13.05 19.48
C GLY A 168 -4.97 -12.88 20.13
N SER A 169 -4.52 -11.66 20.43
CA SER A 169 -3.19 -11.43 20.99
C SER A 169 -3.01 -12.08 22.38
N LYS A 170 -1.81 -12.64 22.61
CA LYS A 170 -1.39 -13.35 23.84
C LYS A 170 -0.23 -12.60 24.51
N ALA A 171 0.00 -12.88 25.79
CA ALA A 171 1.08 -12.24 26.58
C ALA A 171 1.12 -10.72 26.44
N THR A 172 -0.04 -10.07 26.32
CA THR A 172 -0.18 -8.67 25.94
C THR A 172 0.29 -7.72 27.02
N LYS A 173 1.04 -6.69 26.62
CA LYS A 173 1.48 -5.57 27.44
C LYS A 173 1.24 -4.28 26.69
N ALA A 174 0.48 -3.37 27.28
CA ALA A 174 0.27 -2.05 26.70
C ALA A 174 1.38 -1.08 27.14
N ASP A 175 1.84 -0.25 26.20
CA ASP A 175 2.65 0.92 26.49
C ASP A 175 1.81 2.02 27.13
N SER A 176 2.46 3.10 27.58
CA SER A 176 1.74 4.28 28.04
C SER A 176 0.98 4.94 26.87
N ALA A 177 -0.31 5.19 27.06
CA ALA A 177 -1.12 5.87 26.07
C ALA A 177 -0.61 7.29 25.83
N ARG A 178 -0.23 7.61 24.58
CA ARG A 178 0.20 8.96 24.20
C ARG A 178 -0.96 9.72 23.53
N LYS A 179 -1.04 11.03 23.80
CA LYS A 179 -2.01 11.88 23.11
C LYS A 179 -1.61 12.10 21.65
N VAL A 180 -2.58 12.03 20.77
CA VAL A 180 -2.44 12.31 19.33
C VAL A 180 -3.68 13.05 18.82
N ILE A 181 -3.58 13.69 17.67
CA ILE A 181 -4.75 14.10 16.88
C ILE A 181 -4.98 13.01 15.82
N TRP A 182 -6.15 12.43 15.84
CA TRP A 182 -6.57 11.42 14.87
C TRP A 182 -7.36 12.06 13.74
N MET A 183 -6.91 11.88 12.48
CA MET A 183 -7.52 12.50 11.29
C MET A 183 -8.04 11.50 10.26
N VAL A 184 -7.82 10.21 10.43
CA VAL A 184 -8.26 9.20 9.46
C VAL A 184 -9.77 9.02 9.53
N LYS A 185 -10.45 9.05 8.37
CA LYS A 185 -11.91 8.80 8.23
C LYS A 185 -12.81 9.68 9.12
N GLY A 186 -12.56 11.00 9.19
CA GLY A 186 -13.47 11.88 9.91
C GLY A 186 -12.92 13.26 10.27
N ALA A 187 -13.62 13.96 11.14
CA ALA A 187 -13.15 15.22 11.71
C ALA A 187 -11.95 14.97 12.63
N PRO A 188 -10.97 15.89 12.64
CA PRO A 188 -9.84 15.80 13.55
C PRO A 188 -10.30 15.68 15.02
N THR A 189 -9.82 14.66 15.72
CA THR A 189 -10.27 14.33 17.08
C THR A 189 -9.07 14.14 17.99
N LEU A 190 -9.13 14.68 19.22
CA LEU A 190 -8.16 14.35 20.25
C LEU A 190 -8.33 12.88 20.64
N ALA A 191 -7.27 12.11 20.54
CA ALA A 191 -7.26 10.68 20.80
C ALA A 191 -6.05 10.27 21.64
N TYR A 192 -6.07 9.05 22.10
CA TYR A 192 -4.90 8.35 22.59
C TYR A 192 -4.50 7.27 21.61
N GLU A 193 -3.23 7.17 21.36
CA GLU A 193 -2.61 6.00 20.76
C GLU A 193 -1.97 5.17 21.86
N THR A 194 -2.28 3.87 21.86
CA THR A 194 -1.66 2.90 22.75
C THR A 194 -1.14 1.74 21.91
N VAL A 195 0.13 1.42 22.04
CA VAL A 195 0.73 0.24 21.39
C VAL A 195 0.65 -0.93 22.37
N VAL A 196 0.17 -2.06 21.89
CA VAL A 196 0.08 -3.30 22.68
C VAL A 196 1.05 -4.31 22.10
N GLY A 197 2.10 -4.58 22.85
CA GLY A 197 3.04 -5.67 22.58
C GLY A 197 2.51 -7.03 23.01
N GLY A 198 3.30 -8.07 22.82
CA GLY A 198 2.97 -9.46 23.12
C GLY A 198 3.16 -10.36 21.89
N LEU A 199 2.29 -11.34 21.71
CA LEU A 199 2.28 -12.24 20.56
C LEU A 199 0.88 -12.28 19.94
N GLN A 200 0.80 -12.40 18.63
CA GLN A 200 -0.42 -12.73 17.88
C GLN A 200 -0.78 -14.22 18.09
N ASP A 201 -1.91 -14.68 17.57
CA ASP A 201 -2.37 -16.05 17.78
C ASP A 201 -1.42 -17.10 17.19
N ASP A 202 -0.78 -16.77 16.08
CA ASP A 202 0.17 -17.59 15.34
C ASP A 202 1.60 -17.56 15.90
N GLY A 203 1.87 -16.73 16.93
CA GLY A 203 3.18 -16.57 17.55
C GLY A 203 3.99 -15.40 17.02
N THR A 204 3.51 -14.66 16.01
CA THR A 204 4.12 -13.41 15.53
C THR A 204 4.18 -12.39 16.68
N PRO A 205 5.24 -11.56 16.80
CA PRO A 205 5.21 -10.43 17.72
C PRO A 205 3.99 -9.55 17.48
N ASN A 206 3.43 -9.02 18.57
CA ASN A 206 2.30 -8.12 18.50
C ASN A 206 2.78 -6.68 18.72
N GLN A 207 2.45 -5.78 17.82
CA GLN A 207 2.63 -4.35 17.94
C GLN A 207 1.32 -3.65 17.53
N LEU A 208 0.23 -4.03 18.21
CA LEU A 208 -1.09 -3.52 17.87
C LEU A 208 -1.24 -2.07 18.32
N HIS A 209 -1.33 -1.15 17.37
CA HIS A 209 -1.68 0.23 17.60
C HIS A 209 -3.18 0.36 17.77
N VAL A 210 -3.62 0.95 18.85
CA VAL A 210 -5.04 1.17 19.13
C VAL A 210 -5.28 2.64 19.38
N ILE A 211 -6.15 3.24 18.59
CA ILE A 211 -6.59 4.62 18.74
C ILE A 211 -7.90 4.65 19.51
N THR A 212 -7.93 5.43 20.58
CA THR A 212 -9.13 5.64 21.40
C THR A 212 -9.46 7.12 21.48
N ASP A 213 -10.72 7.46 21.37
CA ASP A 213 -11.22 8.82 21.53
C ASP A 213 -10.94 9.33 22.95
N ALA A 214 -10.25 10.45 23.08
CA ALA A 214 -9.86 11.00 24.38
C ALA A 214 -11.03 11.58 25.17
N LYS A 215 -12.20 11.76 24.56
CA LYS A 215 -13.42 12.24 25.23
C LYS A 215 -14.28 11.08 25.74
N THR A 216 -14.46 10.06 24.92
CA THR A 216 -15.40 8.96 25.19
C THR A 216 -14.72 7.68 25.65
N GLY A 217 -13.42 7.50 25.40
CA GLY A 217 -12.69 6.26 25.63
C GLY A 217 -13.02 5.15 24.62
N ALA A 218 -13.86 5.43 23.64
CA ALA A 218 -14.24 4.46 22.60
C ALA A 218 -13.08 4.18 21.64
N LYS A 219 -12.93 2.94 21.19
CA LYS A 219 -11.97 2.61 20.13
C LYS A 219 -12.42 3.25 18.81
N LEU A 220 -11.52 4.03 18.21
CA LEU A 220 -11.71 4.65 16.90
C LEU A 220 -11.13 3.79 15.78
N HIS A 221 -9.93 3.26 16.01
CA HIS A 221 -9.21 2.47 15.00
C HIS A 221 -8.18 1.55 15.65
N GLN A 222 -7.68 0.60 14.89
CA GLN A 222 -6.52 -0.22 15.24
C GLN A 222 -5.84 -0.73 13.97
N TRP A 223 -4.53 -0.95 14.05
CA TRP A 223 -3.76 -1.63 13.01
C TRP A 223 -2.59 -2.36 13.66
N GLN A 224 -2.09 -3.39 12.97
CA GLN A 224 -0.88 -4.11 13.36
C GLN A 224 0.33 -3.33 12.84
N GLY A 225 1.33 -3.10 13.70
CA GLY A 225 2.59 -2.44 13.32
C GLY A 225 3.68 -3.43 12.90
N ILE A 226 3.51 -4.73 13.23
CA ILE A 226 4.34 -5.78 12.68
C ILE A 226 3.76 -6.17 11.32
N GLU A 227 4.52 -5.95 10.28
CA GLU A 227 4.17 -6.32 8.91
C GLU A 227 4.69 -7.73 8.64
N THR A 228 3.87 -8.59 8.07
CA THR A 228 4.19 -9.99 7.80
C THR A 228 4.09 -10.28 6.33
N GLY A 229 5.10 -10.93 5.77
CA GLY A 229 5.09 -11.51 4.44
C GLY A 229 4.95 -13.02 4.51
N VAL A 230 4.75 -13.63 3.40
CA VAL A 230 4.58 -15.07 3.30
C VAL A 230 5.67 -15.64 2.41
N GLY A 231 6.39 -16.65 2.89
CA GLY A 231 7.41 -17.18 2.10
C GLY A 231 8.06 -18.47 2.46
N ASN A 232 9.08 -18.97 1.83
CA ASN A 232 9.86 -20.17 2.10
C ASN A 232 11.05 -20.35 1.24
N THR A 233 12.16 -20.98 1.65
CA THR A 233 13.16 -21.46 0.75
C THR A 233 14.30 -22.34 1.21
N ARG A 234 15.11 -22.78 0.31
CA ARG A 234 16.43 -23.31 0.01
C ARG A 234 16.54 -23.43 -1.51
N TYR A 235 16.20 -22.37 -2.21
CA TYR A 235 15.82 -22.53 -3.62
C TYR A 235 16.65 -21.72 -4.60
N SER A 236 17.50 -20.80 -4.10
CA SER A 236 18.34 -20.01 -4.98
C SER A 236 19.57 -20.77 -5.51
N GLY A 237 19.70 -22.07 -5.16
CA GLY A 237 20.83 -22.89 -5.57
C GLY A 237 22.14 -22.43 -4.97
N GLN A 238 23.25 -22.60 -5.69
CA GLN A 238 24.55 -22.09 -5.27
C GLN A 238 24.71 -20.63 -5.72
N VAL A 239 24.86 -19.71 -4.76
CA VAL A 239 24.96 -18.27 -4.98
C VAL A 239 26.23 -17.68 -4.40
N THR A 240 26.67 -16.53 -4.90
CA THR A 240 27.76 -15.75 -4.33
C THR A 240 27.23 -14.87 -3.20
N LEU A 241 27.89 -14.90 -2.03
CA LEU A 241 27.55 -14.06 -0.89
C LEU A 241 28.71 -13.09 -0.60
N SER A 242 28.36 -11.85 -0.29
CA SER A 242 29.31 -10.93 0.33
C SER A 242 29.40 -11.24 1.83
N THR A 243 30.59 -11.58 2.30
CA THR A 243 30.88 -11.96 3.69
C THR A 243 32.00 -11.11 4.23
N THR A 244 32.21 -11.17 5.54
CA THR A 244 33.34 -10.44 6.18
C THR A 244 34.19 -11.40 6.96
N GLN A 245 35.51 -11.38 6.67
CA GLN A 245 36.49 -12.11 7.45
C GLN A 245 36.84 -11.33 8.73
N SER A 246 36.83 -12.00 9.87
CA SER A 246 37.21 -11.48 11.18
C SER A 246 38.15 -12.48 11.87
N GLY A 247 39.43 -12.19 11.83
CA GLY A 247 40.47 -13.13 12.29
C GLY A 247 40.49 -14.40 11.44
N SER A 248 40.36 -15.57 12.09
CA SER A 248 40.28 -16.87 11.42
C SER A 248 38.85 -17.25 10.99
N ASN A 249 37.83 -16.43 11.27
CA ASN A 249 36.44 -16.72 11.01
C ASN A 249 35.88 -15.81 9.94
N TYR A 250 34.82 -16.27 9.26
CA TYR A 250 33.97 -15.52 8.38
C TYR A 250 32.59 -15.28 9.04
N THR A 251 31.94 -14.19 8.70
CA THR A 251 30.59 -13.84 9.18
C THR A 251 29.66 -13.50 8.02
N LEU A 252 28.37 -13.81 8.15
CA LEU A 252 27.35 -13.30 7.23
C LEU A 252 27.10 -11.81 7.52
N THR A 253 28.08 -10.99 7.11
CA THR A 253 28.05 -9.53 7.19
C THR A 253 28.44 -8.97 5.82
N ASP A 254 27.54 -8.26 5.19
CA ASP A 254 27.78 -7.63 3.89
C ASP A 254 28.10 -6.14 4.05
N ASN A 255 29.37 -5.81 4.09
CA ASN A 255 29.84 -4.43 4.17
C ASN A 255 29.68 -3.65 2.86
N THR A 256 29.39 -4.32 1.74
CA THR A 256 29.19 -3.67 0.43
C THR A 256 27.77 -3.12 0.30
N ARG A 257 26.83 -3.67 1.10
CA ARG A 257 25.41 -3.29 1.10
C ARG A 257 24.98 -2.79 2.49
N GLY A 258 25.64 -1.72 2.95
CA GLY A 258 25.25 -0.99 4.16
C GLY A 258 25.53 -1.72 5.47
N GLY A 259 26.33 -2.80 5.46
CA GLY A 259 26.65 -3.58 6.65
C GLY A 259 25.55 -4.55 7.08
N HIS A 260 24.74 -5.02 6.12
CA HIS A 260 23.71 -6.03 6.38
C HIS A 260 24.28 -7.25 7.11
N LYS A 261 23.55 -7.79 8.08
CA LYS A 261 23.98 -8.96 8.87
C LYS A 261 22.86 -9.97 8.97
N THR A 262 23.23 -11.27 9.03
CA THR A 262 22.26 -12.35 9.18
C THR A 262 22.53 -13.12 10.46
N TYR A 263 21.49 -13.31 11.27
CA TYR A 263 21.53 -13.90 12.59
C TYR A 263 20.67 -15.15 12.69
N ASN A 264 21.08 -16.09 13.55
CA ASN A 264 20.36 -17.29 13.92
C ASN A 264 19.67 -17.09 15.27
N LEU A 265 18.35 -17.17 15.31
CA LEU A 265 17.55 -17.13 16.55
C LEU A 265 17.48 -18.48 17.24
N ASN A 266 17.89 -19.56 16.57
CA ASN A 266 17.87 -20.93 17.13
C ASN A 266 16.52 -21.26 17.77
N HIS A 267 15.43 -20.98 17.08
CA HIS A 267 14.03 -21.12 17.50
C HIS A 267 13.60 -20.22 18.68
N GLY A 268 14.41 -19.22 19.03
CA GLY A 268 14.00 -18.16 19.95
C GLY A 268 13.05 -17.17 19.28
N THR A 269 12.24 -16.49 20.11
CA THR A 269 11.24 -15.50 19.65
C THR A 269 11.58 -14.06 20.04
N SER A 270 12.81 -13.81 20.49
CA SER A 270 13.23 -12.48 20.94
C SER A 270 14.74 -12.27 20.78
N GLY A 271 15.14 -11.01 20.84
CA GLY A 271 16.56 -10.63 20.70
C GLY A 271 17.02 -10.65 19.24
N THR A 272 18.32 -10.41 19.04
CA THR A 272 18.94 -10.37 17.70
C THR A 272 19.37 -11.75 17.22
N GLY A 273 19.60 -12.68 18.13
CA GLY A 273 20.19 -13.98 17.82
C GLY A 273 21.71 -13.95 17.74
N SER A 274 22.31 -15.04 17.29
CA SER A 274 23.75 -15.19 17.10
C SER A 274 24.13 -14.92 15.66
N LEU A 275 25.08 -14.00 15.41
CA LEU A 275 25.61 -13.75 14.08
C LEU A 275 26.18 -15.05 13.50
N PHE A 276 25.77 -15.42 12.30
CA PHE A 276 26.35 -16.58 11.63
C PHE A 276 27.86 -16.40 11.46
N THR A 277 28.64 -17.31 12.06
CA THR A 277 30.09 -17.26 12.12
C THR A 277 30.64 -18.66 11.96
N GLN A 278 31.65 -18.85 11.09
CA GLN A 278 32.31 -20.13 10.86
C GLN A 278 33.76 -19.94 10.34
N THR A 279 34.55 -21.02 10.33
CA THR A 279 35.97 -20.98 9.97
C THR A 279 36.24 -21.06 8.46
N ASN A 280 35.24 -21.39 7.66
CA ASN A 280 35.33 -21.39 6.19
C ASN A 280 34.28 -20.42 5.63
N ASP A 281 34.39 -20.07 4.36
CA ASP A 281 33.46 -19.13 3.69
C ASP A 281 32.44 -19.85 2.80
N THR A 282 31.97 -21.05 3.22
CA THR A 282 30.94 -21.83 2.52
C THR A 282 29.75 -22.02 3.44
N TRP A 283 28.64 -21.36 3.13
CA TRP A 283 27.46 -21.21 3.97
C TRP A 283 26.31 -22.12 3.52
N GLY A 284 25.85 -22.99 4.41
CA GLY A 284 24.78 -23.93 4.10
C GLY A 284 25.26 -25.15 3.31
N ASP A 285 24.32 -26.03 3.01
CA ASP A 285 24.52 -27.25 2.20
C ASP A 285 23.31 -27.56 1.29
N GLY A 286 22.37 -26.62 1.18
CA GLY A 286 21.12 -26.78 0.44
C GLY A 286 20.06 -27.58 1.18
N THR A 287 20.31 -27.98 2.44
CA THR A 287 19.36 -28.77 3.25
C THR A 287 18.99 -28.04 4.55
N ASN A 288 17.82 -28.39 5.12
CA ASN A 288 17.40 -27.85 6.43
C ASN A 288 18.21 -28.42 7.61
N ALA A 289 18.99 -29.45 7.41
CA ALA A 289 19.84 -30.00 8.44
C ALA A 289 21.00 -29.06 8.84
N ASN A 290 21.34 -28.14 7.96
CA ASN A 290 22.35 -27.11 8.19
C ASN A 290 21.69 -25.74 8.37
N ALA A 291 21.70 -25.23 9.61
CA ALA A 291 21.11 -23.93 9.92
C ALA A 291 21.66 -22.76 9.07
N ALA A 292 22.90 -22.85 8.60
CA ALA A 292 23.49 -21.81 7.74
C ALA A 292 22.88 -21.78 6.33
N THR A 293 22.11 -22.77 5.92
CA THR A 293 21.39 -22.77 4.64
C THR A 293 20.36 -21.64 4.60
N ALA A 294 19.46 -21.56 5.58
CA ALA A 294 18.50 -20.46 5.68
C ALA A 294 19.21 -19.10 5.89
N GLY A 295 20.36 -19.11 6.62
CA GLY A 295 21.20 -17.92 6.77
C GLY A 295 21.77 -17.41 5.44
N ALA A 296 22.20 -18.33 4.58
CA ALA A 296 22.72 -18.01 3.24
C ALA A 296 21.63 -17.46 2.32
N ASP A 297 20.45 -18.08 2.33
CA ASP A 297 19.31 -17.63 1.53
C ASP A 297 18.87 -16.22 1.95
N ALA A 298 18.72 -15.96 3.25
CA ALA A 298 18.35 -14.65 3.76
C ALA A 298 19.41 -13.57 3.43
N ALA A 299 20.69 -13.92 3.47
CA ALA A 299 21.76 -13.00 3.10
C ALA A 299 21.76 -12.70 1.59
N TYR A 300 21.53 -13.72 0.75
CA TYR A 300 21.38 -13.57 -0.70
C TYR A 300 20.17 -12.70 -1.04
N GLY A 301 18.99 -13.03 -0.53
CA GLY A 301 17.79 -12.28 -0.78
C GLY A 301 17.89 -10.81 -0.37
N ALA A 302 18.55 -10.53 0.76
CA ALA A 302 18.81 -9.16 1.19
C ALA A 302 19.79 -8.43 0.25
N GLY A 303 20.80 -9.14 -0.26
CA GLY A 303 21.76 -8.61 -1.23
C GLY A 303 21.10 -8.23 -2.56
N GLU A 304 20.33 -9.16 -3.15
CA GLU A 304 19.62 -8.93 -4.41
C GLU A 304 18.59 -7.80 -4.27
N THR A 305 17.88 -7.75 -3.16
CA THR A 305 16.91 -6.67 -2.90
C THR A 305 17.60 -5.31 -2.80
N TRP A 306 18.73 -5.24 -2.10
CA TRP A 306 19.52 -4.01 -2.03
C TRP A 306 19.97 -3.57 -3.42
N ASP A 307 20.52 -4.49 -4.22
CA ASP A 307 21.04 -4.21 -5.55
C ASP A 307 19.92 -3.81 -6.51
N PHE A 308 18.77 -4.47 -6.45
CA PHE A 308 17.59 -4.10 -7.20
C PHE A 308 17.18 -2.63 -6.92
N TYR A 309 16.96 -2.27 -5.66
CA TYR A 309 16.57 -0.89 -5.31
C TYR A 309 17.64 0.13 -5.71
N LYS A 310 18.90 -0.20 -5.54
CA LYS A 310 20.02 0.67 -5.91
C LYS A 310 20.16 0.83 -7.42
N ASN A 311 20.18 -0.27 -8.16
CA ASN A 311 20.47 -0.25 -9.60
C ASN A 311 19.25 0.17 -10.43
N VAL A 312 18.04 -0.26 -10.03
CA VAL A 312 16.82 0.08 -10.76
C VAL A 312 16.31 1.46 -10.40
N PHE A 313 16.30 1.84 -9.13
CA PHE A 313 15.69 3.07 -8.64
C PHE A 313 16.66 4.09 -8.08
N GLY A 314 17.95 3.75 -7.95
CA GLY A 314 18.95 4.62 -7.34
C GLY A 314 18.85 4.72 -5.81
N ARG A 315 18.06 3.84 -5.16
CA ARG A 315 17.84 3.86 -3.72
C ARG A 315 18.86 2.96 -3.00
N SER A 316 19.75 3.54 -2.20
CA SER A 316 20.74 2.79 -1.41
C SER A 316 20.17 2.43 -0.04
N GLY A 317 19.68 1.19 0.09
CA GLY A 317 19.07 0.68 1.33
C GLY A 317 17.60 1.08 1.52
N ILE A 318 16.97 0.45 2.50
CA ILE A 318 15.54 0.58 2.78
C ILE A 318 15.13 2.04 3.05
N ARG A 319 15.93 2.76 3.86
CA ARG A 319 15.69 4.19 4.14
C ARG A 319 16.32 5.13 3.10
N GLY A 320 17.03 4.60 2.11
CA GLY A 320 17.77 5.42 1.15
C GLY A 320 18.98 6.14 1.74
N ASP A 321 19.43 5.75 2.93
CA ASP A 321 20.50 6.37 3.71
C ASP A 321 21.83 5.59 3.63
N GLY A 322 21.86 4.49 2.89
CA GLY A 322 23.04 3.64 2.75
C GLY A 322 23.28 2.70 3.94
N VAL A 323 22.33 2.61 4.88
CA VAL A 323 22.42 1.72 6.04
C VAL A 323 21.67 0.42 5.73
N GLY A 324 22.32 -0.73 5.94
CA GLY A 324 21.71 -2.05 5.80
C GLY A 324 20.82 -2.37 7.01
N ALA A 325 19.71 -3.04 6.75
CA ALA A 325 18.95 -3.73 7.79
C ALA A 325 19.68 -5.00 8.25
N TYR A 326 19.05 -5.84 9.04
CA TYR A 326 19.56 -7.19 9.32
C TYR A 326 18.46 -8.24 9.21
N SER A 327 18.85 -9.49 8.96
CA SER A 327 17.95 -10.63 8.88
C SER A 327 18.12 -11.54 10.09
N ARG A 328 17.02 -12.13 10.59
CA ARG A 328 16.99 -13.16 11.61
C ARG A 328 16.27 -14.38 11.05
N VAL A 329 16.92 -15.52 11.05
CA VAL A 329 16.32 -16.80 10.62
C VAL A 329 16.09 -17.72 11.81
N HIS A 330 15.34 -18.80 11.63
CA HIS A 330 14.99 -19.77 12.65
C HIS A 330 14.22 -19.13 13.82
N TYR A 331 13.22 -18.30 13.49
CA TYR A 331 12.33 -17.70 14.48
C TYR A 331 11.26 -18.68 14.92
N GLY A 332 11.12 -18.87 16.24
CA GLY A 332 10.10 -19.71 16.82
C GLY A 332 10.27 -21.21 16.52
N ASN A 333 9.29 -22.00 16.92
CA ASN A 333 9.28 -23.44 16.64
C ASN A 333 8.11 -23.77 15.71
N ALA A 334 8.41 -24.30 14.52
CA ALA A 334 7.44 -24.54 13.46
C ALA A 334 6.61 -23.28 13.12
N TYR A 335 7.24 -22.13 13.15
CA TYR A 335 6.59 -20.86 12.83
C TYR A 335 6.47 -20.70 11.31
N VAL A 336 5.22 -20.58 10.85
CA VAL A 336 4.86 -20.57 9.43
C VAL A 336 4.57 -19.13 8.99
N ASN A 337 5.54 -18.22 9.17
CA ASN A 337 5.47 -16.86 8.65
C ASN A 337 6.85 -16.20 8.62
N ALA A 338 6.95 -15.09 7.89
CA ALA A 338 8.04 -14.13 7.94
C ALA A 338 7.46 -12.74 8.24
N PHE A 339 8.27 -11.79 8.67
CA PHE A 339 7.82 -10.42 8.90
C PHE A 339 8.95 -9.41 8.95
N TRP A 340 8.63 -8.19 8.54
CA TRP A 340 9.41 -6.99 8.76
C TRP A 340 9.00 -6.32 10.09
N ASP A 341 9.95 -5.74 10.80
CA ASP A 341 9.71 -5.00 12.03
C ASP A 341 10.52 -3.69 12.03
N ASP A 342 9.82 -2.56 11.92
CA ASP A 342 10.41 -1.23 11.92
C ASP A 342 11.16 -0.90 13.23
N SER A 343 10.74 -1.49 14.36
CA SER A 343 11.32 -1.20 15.66
C SER A 343 12.76 -1.73 15.79
N CYS A 344 13.06 -2.87 15.17
CA CYS A 344 14.41 -3.40 15.08
C CYS A 344 15.10 -3.05 13.75
N PHE A 345 14.35 -2.57 12.77
CA PHE A 345 14.82 -2.37 11.40
C PHE A 345 15.37 -3.68 10.81
N CYS A 346 14.55 -4.73 10.85
CA CYS A 346 14.98 -6.07 10.52
C CYS A 346 13.89 -6.95 9.90
N MET A 347 14.32 -7.93 9.10
CA MET A 347 13.53 -9.05 8.64
C MET A 347 13.63 -10.23 9.60
N THR A 348 12.56 -11.00 9.76
CA THR A 348 12.52 -12.20 10.60
C THR A 348 11.79 -13.32 9.90
N TYR A 349 12.38 -14.50 9.85
CA TYR A 349 11.90 -15.65 9.10
C TYR A 349 11.75 -16.86 10.02
N GLY A 350 10.56 -17.51 9.99
CA GLY A 350 10.33 -18.82 10.58
C GLY A 350 10.81 -19.96 9.68
N ASP A 351 10.68 -21.19 10.19
CA ASP A 351 11.13 -22.40 9.49
C ASP A 351 9.97 -23.25 8.92
N GLY A 352 8.78 -22.69 8.88
CA GLY A 352 7.62 -23.39 8.33
C GLY A 352 7.15 -24.58 9.20
N THR A 353 6.19 -25.32 8.68
CA THR A 353 5.62 -26.47 9.36
C THR A 353 6.68 -27.52 9.67
N GLY A 354 6.80 -27.87 10.95
CA GLY A 354 7.78 -28.87 11.41
C GLY A 354 9.24 -28.44 11.30
N ASN A 355 9.51 -27.15 11.11
CA ASN A 355 10.86 -26.57 10.88
C ASN A 355 11.54 -27.15 9.62
N ASN A 356 10.79 -27.44 8.56
CA ASN A 356 11.31 -28.08 7.36
C ASN A 356 11.49 -27.16 6.17
N ASP A 357 10.86 -25.98 6.18
CA ASP A 357 10.81 -25.05 5.04
C ASP A 357 11.00 -23.62 5.53
N PRO A 358 12.28 -23.17 5.76
CA PRO A 358 12.59 -21.81 6.17
C PRO A 358 11.99 -20.78 5.20
N LEU A 359 11.38 -19.72 5.72
CA LEU A 359 10.67 -18.74 4.93
C LEU A 359 11.63 -17.66 4.35
N THR A 360 12.67 -18.09 3.63
CA THR A 360 13.77 -17.22 3.16
C THR A 360 13.88 -17.17 1.62
N ALA A 361 12.74 -17.35 0.89
CA ALA A 361 12.69 -17.25 -0.57
C ALA A 361 13.09 -15.87 -1.05
N LEU A 362 13.50 -15.77 -2.30
CA LEU A 362 14.00 -14.53 -2.86
C LEU A 362 12.89 -13.47 -2.95
N ASP A 363 11.74 -13.85 -3.48
CA ASP A 363 10.54 -13.02 -3.54
C ASP A 363 10.08 -12.56 -2.15
N VAL A 364 10.16 -13.46 -1.14
CA VAL A 364 9.82 -13.16 0.24
C VAL A 364 10.83 -12.22 0.90
N ALA A 365 12.12 -12.43 0.70
CA ALA A 365 13.12 -11.48 1.20
C ALA A 365 12.91 -10.08 0.58
N GLY A 366 12.60 -10.03 -0.70
CA GLY A 366 12.21 -8.81 -1.41
C GLY A 366 10.93 -8.18 -0.85
N HIS A 367 9.93 -9.01 -0.54
CA HIS A 367 8.65 -8.61 0.07
C HIS A 367 8.88 -7.96 1.43
N GLU A 368 9.58 -8.63 2.35
CA GLU A 368 9.81 -8.13 3.71
C GLU A 368 10.61 -6.82 3.73
N MET A 369 11.67 -6.74 2.93
CA MET A 369 12.44 -5.50 2.82
C MET A 369 11.61 -4.37 2.22
N SER A 370 10.64 -4.67 1.37
CA SER A 370 9.78 -3.68 0.74
C SER A 370 8.73 -3.11 1.69
N HIS A 371 8.31 -3.84 2.73
CA HIS A 371 7.57 -3.26 3.86
C HIS A 371 8.37 -2.12 4.49
N GLY A 372 9.66 -2.33 4.75
CA GLY A 372 10.53 -1.27 5.27
C GLY A 372 10.66 -0.07 4.30
N VAL A 373 10.70 -0.31 2.98
CA VAL A 373 10.68 0.77 1.99
C VAL A 373 9.34 1.50 2.00
N THR A 374 8.23 0.79 2.11
CA THR A 374 6.88 1.38 2.23
C THR A 374 6.78 2.25 3.48
N ALA A 375 7.24 1.76 4.64
CA ALA A 375 7.27 2.52 5.88
C ALA A 375 8.15 3.78 5.78
N ALA A 376 9.32 3.66 5.14
CA ALA A 376 10.24 4.79 4.93
C ALA A 376 9.79 5.78 3.83
N THR A 377 8.71 5.49 3.10
CA THR A 377 8.22 6.33 1.98
C THR A 377 6.74 6.68 2.15
N ALA A 378 5.83 5.96 1.53
CA ALA A 378 4.40 6.23 1.61
C ALA A 378 3.83 6.09 3.02
N GLY A 379 4.37 5.16 3.82
CA GLY A 379 3.89 4.88 5.16
C GLY A 379 2.44 4.39 5.15
N LEU A 380 2.07 3.56 4.16
CA LEU A 380 0.71 3.03 4.01
C LEU A 380 0.26 2.35 5.30
N ASN A 381 -0.86 2.77 5.86
CA ASN A 381 -1.42 2.17 7.06
C ASN A 381 -1.77 0.69 6.80
N TYR A 382 -1.37 -0.20 7.71
CA TYR A 382 -1.55 -1.64 7.55
C TYR A 382 -2.98 -2.08 7.94
N ALA A 383 -3.96 -1.42 7.34
CA ALA A 383 -5.38 -1.69 7.53
C ALA A 383 -6.19 -1.18 6.33
N ASP A 384 -7.39 -1.70 6.15
CA ASP A 384 -8.31 -1.31 5.07
C ASP A 384 -7.65 -1.46 3.67
N GLU A 385 -8.02 -0.62 2.69
CA GLU A 385 -7.43 -0.64 1.35
C GLU A 385 -5.95 -0.25 1.35
N SER A 386 -5.53 0.65 2.23
CA SER A 386 -4.10 1.03 2.35
C SER A 386 -3.24 -0.14 2.83
N GLY A 387 -3.79 -1.02 3.68
CA GLY A 387 -3.12 -2.25 4.09
C GLY A 387 -2.96 -3.24 2.94
N GLY A 388 -4.00 -3.42 2.12
CA GLY A 388 -3.91 -4.22 0.91
C GLY A 388 -2.89 -3.67 -0.10
N LEU A 389 -2.79 -2.34 -0.22
CA LEU A 389 -1.77 -1.68 -1.07
C LEU A 389 -0.35 -1.79 -0.48
N ASN A 390 -0.21 -1.85 0.85
CA ASN A 390 1.06 -2.12 1.52
C ASN A 390 1.56 -3.52 1.16
N GLU A 391 0.72 -4.54 1.34
CA GLU A 391 1.01 -5.92 0.94
C GLU A 391 1.31 -6.05 -0.56
N ALA A 392 0.47 -5.47 -1.41
CA ALA A 392 0.68 -5.50 -2.85
C ALA A 392 1.99 -4.82 -3.26
N THR A 393 2.39 -3.74 -2.58
CA THR A 393 3.69 -3.11 -2.81
C THR A 393 4.83 -4.09 -2.55
N SER A 394 4.75 -4.84 -1.46
CA SER A 394 5.73 -5.86 -1.10
C SER A 394 5.75 -7.01 -2.10
N ASP A 395 4.60 -7.52 -2.53
CA ASP A 395 4.50 -8.55 -3.57
C ASP A 395 5.06 -8.07 -4.92
N ILE A 396 4.68 -6.88 -5.36
CA ILE A 396 5.16 -6.27 -6.61
C ILE A 396 6.68 -6.13 -6.61
N MET A 397 7.25 -5.67 -5.50
CA MET A 397 8.71 -5.47 -5.42
C MET A 397 9.44 -6.80 -5.20
N GLY A 398 8.89 -7.74 -4.42
CA GLY A 398 9.44 -9.09 -4.25
C GLY A 398 9.54 -9.84 -5.58
N THR A 399 8.45 -9.91 -6.33
CA THR A 399 8.40 -10.43 -7.72
C THR A 399 9.43 -9.71 -8.60
N SER A 400 9.53 -8.38 -8.51
CA SER A 400 10.48 -7.62 -9.33
C SER A 400 11.95 -7.91 -8.96
N VAL A 401 12.25 -8.18 -7.68
CA VAL A 401 13.58 -8.63 -7.21
C VAL A 401 13.93 -9.99 -7.79
N GLU A 402 12.98 -10.93 -7.78
CA GLU A 402 13.18 -12.27 -8.34
C GLU A 402 13.52 -12.22 -9.84
N PHE A 403 12.76 -11.47 -10.61
CA PHE A 403 13.10 -11.22 -12.02
C PHE A 403 14.43 -10.50 -12.20
N TYR A 404 14.79 -9.57 -11.30
CA TYR A 404 16.05 -8.86 -11.35
C TYR A 404 17.24 -9.79 -11.09
N ALA A 405 17.15 -10.67 -10.12
CA ALA A 405 18.18 -11.65 -9.78
C ALA A 405 18.45 -12.64 -10.92
N ASN A 406 17.45 -12.89 -11.78
CA ASN A 406 17.58 -13.77 -12.95
C ASN A 406 18.24 -15.12 -12.58
N ASN A 407 17.87 -15.69 -11.45
CA ASN A 407 18.45 -16.92 -10.91
C ASN A 407 17.89 -18.13 -11.66
N SER A 408 18.77 -19.02 -12.13
CA SER A 408 18.32 -20.20 -12.91
C SER A 408 17.62 -21.26 -12.05
N SER A 409 17.83 -21.28 -10.73
CA SER A 409 17.16 -22.17 -9.78
C SER A 409 15.80 -21.63 -9.35
N ASP A 410 15.63 -20.31 -9.48
CA ASP A 410 14.45 -19.54 -9.11
C ASP A 410 14.19 -18.46 -10.15
N PRO A 411 13.71 -18.84 -11.37
CA PRO A 411 13.48 -17.90 -12.45
C PRO A 411 12.26 -17.04 -12.13
N GLY A 412 12.40 -15.72 -12.20
CA GLY A 412 11.34 -14.79 -11.88
C GLY A 412 10.02 -15.10 -12.56
N ASP A 413 8.94 -15.05 -11.79
CA ASP A 413 7.58 -15.33 -12.25
C ASP A 413 6.55 -14.40 -11.56
N TYR A 414 5.27 -14.68 -11.62
CA TYR A 414 4.19 -13.90 -11.01
C TYR A 414 3.40 -14.70 -9.98
N LEU A 415 4.05 -15.70 -9.41
CA LEU A 415 3.55 -16.44 -8.25
C LEU A 415 4.25 -15.88 -7.00
N ILE A 416 3.64 -16.00 -5.86
CA ILE A 416 4.23 -15.57 -4.58
C ILE A 416 4.42 -16.78 -3.69
N GLY A 417 5.66 -17.02 -3.28
CA GLY A 417 6.00 -18.13 -2.41
C GLY A 417 5.82 -19.50 -3.06
N GLU A 418 6.00 -19.62 -4.36
CA GLU A 418 5.79 -20.86 -5.13
C GLU A 418 6.84 -21.93 -4.83
N LYS A 419 8.03 -21.52 -4.37
CA LYS A 419 9.04 -22.50 -3.90
C LYS A 419 8.67 -23.10 -2.55
N ILE A 420 7.68 -22.59 -1.90
CA ILE A 420 7.21 -23.01 -0.60
C ILE A 420 6.14 -24.05 -0.74
N ASN A 421 6.18 -25.03 0.12
CA ASN A 421 5.05 -25.93 0.32
C ASN A 421 4.26 -25.56 1.59
N ILE A 422 3.91 -24.27 1.75
CA ILE A 422 3.15 -23.80 2.93
C ILE A 422 1.80 -24.49 3.03
N ASN A 423 1.10 -24.61 1.91
CA ASN A 423 -0.22 -25.22 1.84
C ASN A 423 -0.17 -26.75 1.93
N GLY A 424 1.03 -27.36 1.81
CA GLY A 424 1.22 -28.80 1.85
C GLY A 424 0.84 -29.53 0.57
N ASP A 425 0.45 -28.81 -0.47
CA ASP A 425 -0.01 -29.34 -1.78
C ASP A 425 0.82 -28.83 -2.99
N GLY A 426 1.88 -28.06 -2.71
CA GLY A 426 2.77 -27.51 -3.72
C GLY A 426 2.21 -26.31 -4.48
N THR A 427 1.12 -25.71 -3.99
CA THR A 427 0.59 -24.48 -4.57
C THR A 427 1.27 -23.24 -3.98
N PRO A 428 1.46 -22.15 -4.79
CA PRO A 428 1.95 -20.89 -4.28
C PRO A 428 0.95 -20.25 -3.32
N LEU A 429 1.41 -19.30 -2.54
CA LEU A 429 0.57 -18.58 -1.60
C LEU A 429 -0.40 -17.64 -2.29
N ARG A 430 0.10 -16.91 -3.28
CA ARG A 430 -0.71 -15.96 -4.06
C ARG A 430 -0.35 -16.04 -5.54
N TYR A 431 -1.26 -15.55 -6.37
CA TYR A 431 -1.15 -15.48 -7.81
C TYR A 431 -1.41 -14.06 -8.26
N MET A 432 -0.51 -13.46 -9.04
CA MET A 432 -0.71 -12.08 -9.51
C MET A 432 -1.59 -12.00 -10.77
N ASP A 433 -1.60 -13.04 -11.63
CA ASP A 433 -2.41 -13.06 -12.86
C ASP A 433 -3.91 -13.24 -12.61
N LYS A 434 -4.26 -13.95 -11.56
CA LYS A 434 -5.63 -14.24 -11.13
C LYS A 434 -5.60 -14.58 -9.62
N PRO A 435 -5.63 -13.58 -8.76
CA PRO A 435 -5.50 -13.76 -7.31
C PRO A 435 -6.44 -14.79 -6.70
N SER A 436 -7.69 -14.86 -7.16
CA SER A 436 -8.70 -15.80 -6.65
C SER A 436 -8.34 -17.29 -6.76
N LYS A 437 -7.24 -17.64 -7.42
CA LYS A 437 -6.72 -19.01 -7.46
C LYS A 437 -6.31 -19.53 -6.07
N ASP A 438 -5.94 -18.63 -5.14
CA ASP A 438 -5.61 -18.97 -3.74
C ASP A 438 -6.84 -19.24 -2.87
N GLY A 439 -8.03 -18.96 -3.38
CA GLY A 439 -9.32 -19.18 -2.69
C GLY A 439 -9.73 -18.06 -1.74
N GLY A 440 -8.90 -17.04 -1.48
CA GLY A 440 -9.16 -15.93 -0.54
C GLY A 440 -9.06 -14.54 -1.16
N SER A 441 -8.11 -14.35 -2.08
CA SER A 441 -7.82 -13.06 -2.67
C SER A 441 -8.86 -12.60 -3.68
N ALA A 442 -9.08 -11.28 -3.75
CA ALA A 442 -9.95 -10.66 -4.74
C ALA A 442 -9.22 -10.46 -6.08
N ASP A 443 -9.85 -10.83 -7.21
CA ASP A 443 -9.32 -10.55 -8.55
C ASP A 443 -9.45 -9.08 -8.94
N SER A 444 -10.45 -8.40 -8.39
CA SER A 444 -10.81 -7.03 -8.77
C SER A 444 -11.36 -6.26 -7.57
N TRP A 445 -11.25 -4.97 -7.63
CA TRP A 445 -11.78 -4.08 -6.60
C TRP A 445 -13.32 -4.13 -6.55
N TYR A 446 -13.86 -4.07 -5.33
CA TYR A 446 -15.27 -3.86 -5.03
C TYR A 446 -15.41 -3.03 -3.75
N SER A 447 -16.55 -2.37 -3.57
CA SER A 447 -16.84 -1.61 -2.35
C SER A 447 -16.85 -2.54 -1.13
N GLY A 448 -15.83 -2.43 -0.28
CA GLY A 448 -15.63 -3.28 0.89
C GLY A 448 -14.46 -4.27 0.76
N VAL A 449 -13.66 -4.21 -0.31
CA VAL A 449 -12.46 -5.04 -0.46
C VAL A 449 -11.49 -4.83 0.71
N GLY A 450 -11.39 -3.61 1.26
CA GLY A 450 -10.59 -3.30 2.45
C GLY A 450 -11.09 -3.94 3.76
N ASN A 451 -12.21 -4.67 3.75
CA ASN A 451 -12.64 -5.47 4.91
C ASN A 451 -12.07 -6.89 4.90
N LEU A 452 -11.45 -7.30 3.80
CA LEU A 452 -10.68 -8.53 3.75
C LEU A 452 -9.39 -8.36 4.57
N ASP A 453 -8.79 -9.48 4.97
CA ASP A 453 -7.40 -9.49 5.43
C ASP A 453 -6.51 -8.80 4.40
N VAL A 454 -5.48 -8.08 4.85
CA VAL A 454 -4.62 -7.27 3.98
C VAL A 454 -3.93 -8.10 2.89
N HIS A 455 -3.60 -9.37 3.18
CA HIS A 455 -3.01 -10.31 2.22
C HIS A 455 -3.98 -10.72 1.11
N TYR A 456 -5.30 -10.69 1.35
CA TYR A 456 -6.33 -10.98 0.36
C TYR A 456 -6.84 -9.71 -0.35
N SER A 457 -6.87 -8.59 0.36
CA SER A 457 -7.22 -7.30 -0.23
C SER A 457 -6.10 -6.71 -1.08
N SER A 458 -4.88 -7.26 -1.03
CA SER A 458 -3.77 -6.96 -1.95
C SER A 458 -4.01 -7.45 -3.37
N GLY A 459 -4.85 -8.47 -3.54
CA GLY A 459 -5.08 -9.16 -4.82
C GLY A 459 -5.35 -8.24 -6.00
N PRO A 460 -6.28 -7.26 -5.94
CA PRO A 460 -6.53 -6.38 -7.08
C PRO A 460 -5.31 -5.59 -7.53
N ALA A 461 -4.42 -5.13 -6.63
CA ALA A 461 -3.22 -4.41 -7.01
C ALA A 461 -2.12 -5.33 -7.57
N ASN A 462 -2.01 -6.56 -7.06
CA ASN A 462 -1.17 -7.60 -7.66
C ASN A 462 -1.62 -7.91 -9.10
N HIS A 463 -2.93 -8.04 -9.29
CA HIS A 463 -3.52 -8.25 -10.61
C HIS A 463 -3.30 -7.06 -11.55
N TRP A 464 -3.43 -5.83 -11.03
CA TRP A 464 -3.07 -4.63 -11.79
C TRP A 464 -1.61 -4.68 -12.26
N PHE A 465 -0.68 -5.07 -11.38
CA PHE A 465 0.74 -5.13 -11.74
C PHE A 465 1.01 -6.15 -12.84
N TYR A 466 0.40 -7.35 -12.75
CA TYR A 466 0.48 -8.33 -13.81
C TYR A 466 -0.08 -7.78 -15.14
N LEU A 467 -1.28 -7.21 -15.13
CA LEU A 467 -1.93 -6.65 -16.31
C LEU A 467 -1.13 -5.49 -16.91
N ALA A 468 -0.62 -4.58 -16.08
CA ALA A 468 0.22 -3.48 -16.54
C ALA A 468 1.54 -3.98 -17.13
N SER A 469 2.13 -5.02 -16.53
CA SER A 469 3.40 -5.61 -17.00
C SER A 469 3.20 -6.40 -18.28
N GLU A 470 2.32 -7.37 -18.28
CA GLU A 470 2.22 -8.43 -19.29
C GLU A 470 0.97 -8.30 -20.18
N GLY A 471 -0.07 -7.65 -19.69
CA GLY A 471 -1.38 -7.60 -20.33
C GLY A 471 -2.26 -8.81 -19.98
N SER A 472 -3.47 -8.84 -20.55
CA SER A 472 -4.46 -9.88 -20.29
C SER A 472 -4.31 -11.10 -21.20
N GLY A 473 -5.03 -12.18 -20.87
CA GLY A 473 -5.12 -13.41 -21.63
C GLY A 473 -4.00 -14.41 -21.34
N ALA A 474 -3.94 -15.46 -22.19
CA ALA A 474 -3.02 -16.58 -22.00
C ALA A 474 -1.58 -16.21 -22.39
N LYS A 475 -0.63 -16.56 -21.52
CA LYS A 475 0.83 -16.37 -21.72
C LYS A 475 1.64 -17.46 -21.03
N VAL A 476 2.86 -17.66 -21.49
CA VAL A 476 3.86 -18.48 -20.80
C VAL A 476 5.07 -17.58 -20.52
N ILE A 477 5.48 -17.49 -19.25
CA ILE A 477 6.60 -16.68 -18.80
C ILE A 477 7.49 -17.58 -17.95
N ASN A 478 8.75 -17.71 -18.32
CA ASN A 478 9.74 -18.59 -17.67
C ASN A 478 9.23 -20.02 -17.37
N GLY A 479 8.38 -20.56 -18.26
CA GLY A 479 7.82 -21.90 -18.14
C GLY A 479 6.49 -21.98 -17.36
N VAL A 480 6.05 -20.91 -16.72
CA VAL A 480 4.77 -20.84 -16.01
C VAL A 480 3.66 -20.35 -16.94
N SER A 481 2.52 -21.02 -16.93
CA SER A 481 1.35 -20.68 -17.75
C SER A 481 0.38 -19.78 -16.97
N TYR A 482 0.06 -18.65 -17.54
CA TYR A 482 -0.88 -17.65 -17.02
C TYR A 482 -2.08 -17.48 -17.93
N ASN A 483 -3.20 -17.05 -17.38
CA ASN A 483 -4.36 -16.62 -18.16
C ASN A 483 -5.14 -15.55 -17.38
N SER A 484 -4.65 -14.31 -17.47
CA SER A 484 -5.18 -13.19 -16.69
C SER A 484 -6.49 -12.69 -17.30
N PRO A 485 -7.61 -12.73 -16.53
CA PRO A 485 -8.89 -12.17 -16.96
C PRO A 485 -8.91 -10.64 -16.78
N THR A 486 -9.97 -10.01 -17.25
CA THR A 486 -10.32 -8.62 -16.97
C THR A 486 -11.76 -8.54 -16.49
N SER A 487 -12.07 -7.66 -15.55
CA SER A 487 -13.41 -7.53 -14.97
C SER A 487 -14.46 -7.03 -15.97
N ASP A 488 -14.01 -6.27 -16.98
CA ASP A 488 -14.87 -5.67 -18.01
C ASP A 488 -14.87 -6.47 -19.34
N GLY A 489 -14.13 -7.57 -19.43
CA GLY A 489 -14.02 -8.41 -20.62
C GLY A 489 -13.20 -7.80 -21.77
N LEU A 490 -12.62 -6.60 -21.59
CA LEU A 490 -11.82 -5.94 -22.63
C LEU A 490 -10.33 -6.23 -22.41
N PRO A 491 -9.53 -6.41 -23.49
CA PRO A 491 -8.12 -6.73 -23.34
C PRO A 491 -7.31 -5.56 -22.75
N VAL A 492 -6.22 -5.90 -22.09
CA VAL A 492 -5.17 -4.98 -21.67
C VAL A 492 -3.88 -5.33 -22.40
N THR A 493 -3.18 -4.32 -22.89
CA THR A 493 -1.84 -4.46 -23.46
C THR A 493 -0.80 -4.13 -22.39
N GLY A 494 0.14 -5.04 -22.12
CA GLY A 494 1.23 -4.79 -21.18
C GLY A 494 2.20 -3.72 -21.68
N ILE A 495 2.80 -2.98 -20.75
CA ILE A 495 3.85 -1.99 -21.04
C ILE A 495 5.25 -2.53 -20.75
N GLY A 496 5.35 -3.75 -20.28
CA GLY A 496 6.55 -4.38 -19.75
C GLY A 496 6.76 -4.12 -18.26
N ARG A 497 7.23 -5.15 -17.55
CA ARG A 497 7.46 -5.14 -16.09
C ARG A 497 8.35 -3.99 -15.65
N ASP A 498 9.45 -3.71 -16.36
CA ASP A 498 10.40 -2.66 -15.99
C ASP A 498 9.75 -1.27 -15.93
N LYS A 499 8.78 -1.00 -16.80
CA LYS A 499 8.02 0.24 -16.77
C LYS A 499 6.97 0.22 -15.66
N ALA A 500 6.28 -0.90 -15.47
CA ALA A 500 5.26 -1.04 -14.45
C ALA A 500 5.86 -0.88 -13.04
N GLN A 501 6.98 -1.54 -12.73
CA GLN A 501 7.68 -1.40 -11.45
C GLN A 501 8.22 0.01 -11.21
N LEU A 502 8.72 0.68 -12.25
CA LEU A 502 9.20 2.06 -12.16
C LEU A 502 8.05 3.03 -11.87
N ILE A 503 6.91 2.85 -12.54
CA ILE A 503 5.70 3.65 -12.30
C ILE A 503 5.21 3.45 -10.87
N TRP A 504 5.14 2.19 -10.38
CA TRP A 504 4.73 1.89 -9.01
C TRP A 504 5.67 2.53 -7.99
N TYR A 505 6.98 2.34 -8.14
CA TYR A 505 7.98 2.92 -7.25
C TYR A 505 7.90 4.46 -7.24
N LYS A 506 7.76 5.09 -8.42
CA LYS A 506 7.57 6.54 -8.52
C LYS A 506 6.31 6.98 -7.79
N ALA A 507 5.21 6.27 -7.95
CA ALA A 507 3.96 6.55 -7.25
C ALA A 507 4.10 6.36 -5.73
N LEU A 508 4.69 5.27 -5.28
CA LEU A 508 4.96 4.97 -3.87
C LEU A 508 5.76 6.08 -3.20
N THR A 509 6.81 6.57 -3.86
CA THR A 509 7.73 7.55 -3.28
C THR A 509 7.27 8.99 -3.42
N THR A 510 6.38 9.31 -4.39
CA THR A 510 6.04 10.71 -4.70
C THR A 510 4.55 11.01 -4.82
N LYS A 511 3.66 10.01 -4.79
CA LYS A 511 2.20 10.20 -4.97
C LYS A 511 1.36 9.58 -3.86
N PHE A 512 1.80 8.48 -3.25
CA PHE A 512 1.07 7.82 -2.19
C PHE A 512 1.36 8.45 -0.83
N ASN A 513 0.43 8.28 0.09
CA ASN A 513 0.54 8.66 1.50
C ASN A 513 -0.07 7.55 2.38
N SER A 514 -0.05 7.73 3.69
CA SER A 514 -0.47 6.72 4.67
C SER A 514 -1.91 6.20 4.51
N SER A 515 -2.78 6.99 3.90
CA SER A 515 -4.21 6.67 3.71
C SER A 515 -4.60 6.43 2.25
N THR A 516 -3.65 6.24 1.35
CA THR A 516 -3.95 5.96 -0.06
C THR A 516 -4.78 4.70 -0.19
N ASP A 517 -5.92 4.82 -0.84
CA ASP A 517 -6.83 3.76 -1.24
C ASP A 517 -6.61 3.35 -2.72
N TYR A 518 -7.39 2.41 -3.22
CA TYR A 518 -7.29 1.96 -4.62
C TYR A 518 -7.52 3.08 -5.64
N ALA A 519 -8.44 4.00 -5.37
CA ALA A 519 -8.67 5.16 -6.23
C ALA A 519 -7.45 6.11 -6.22
N GLY A 520 -6.86 6.34 -5.05
CA GLY A 520 -5.62 7.10 -4.89
C GLY A 520 -4.43 6.43 -5.56
N ALA A 521 -4.32 5.10 -5.47
CA ALA A 521 -3.25 4.33 -6.13
C ALA A 521 -3.36 4.43 -7.66
N ARG A 522 -4.60 4.34 -8.20
CA ARG A 522 -4.86 4.60 -9.63
C ARG A 522 -4.40 6.02 -10.03
N ALA A 523 -4.87 7.03 -9.32
CA ALA A 523 -4.52 8.42 -9.63
C ALA A 523 -3.01 8.65 -9.55
N GLY A 524 -2.35 8.12 -8.51
CA GLY A 524 -0.91 8.25 -8.29
C GLY A 524 -0.08 7.56 -9.37
N THR A 525 -0.45 6.35 -9.78
CA THR A 525 0.28 5.61 -10.83
C THR A 525 0.08 6.24 -12.22
N ILE A 526 -1.12 6.74 -12.54
CA ILE A 526 -1.36 7.50 -13.78
C ILE A 526 -0.55 8.79 -13.80
N ALA A 527 -0.49 9.52 -12.68
CA ALA A 527 0.34 10.73 -12.56
C ALA A 527 1.82 10.39 -12.72
N ALA A 528 2.31 9.32 -12.10
CA ALA A 528 3.68 8.85 -12.24
C ALA A 528 3.99 8.45 -13.70
N ALA A 529 3.10 7.71 -14.35
CA ALA A 529 3.25 7.35 -15.77
C ALA A 529 3.27 8.60 -16.66
N THR A 530 2.42 9.60 -16.37
CA THR A 530 2.37 10.87 -17.09
C THR A 530 3.67 11.65 -16.94
N GLU A 531 4.25 11.73 -15.75
CA GLU A 531 5.54 12.38 -15.51
C GLU A 531 6.68 11.68 -16.25
N LEU A 532 6.69 10.35 -16.26
CA LEU A 532 7.76 9.55 -16.86
C LEU A 532 7.67 9.50 -18.38
N TYR A 533 6.47 9.38 -18.95
CA TYR A 533 6.27 9.03 -20.37
C TYR A 533 5.46 10.07 -21.16
N GLY A 534 4.85 11.05 -20.51
CA GLY A 534 3.99 12.08 -21.12
C GLY A 534 2.52 11.64 -21.22
N ALA A 535 1.60 12.59 -21.09
CA ALA A 535 0.15 12.36 -20.98
C ALA A 535 -0.47 11.56 -22.16
N GLY A 536 0.06 11.68 -23.37
CA GLY A 536 -0.44 10.94 -24.55
C GLY A 536 0.30 9.64 -24.84
N SER A 537 1.05 9.10 -23.89
CA SER A 537 1.83 7.87 -24.09
C SER A 537 0.98 6.60 -24.02
N ALA A 538 1.47 5.53 -24.64
CA ALA A 538 0.87 4.22 -24.52
C ALA A 538 0.92 3.71 -23.07
N GLU A 539 1.94 4.10 -22.32
CA GLU A 539 2.11 3.74 -20.91
C GLU A 539 0.96 4.31 -20.05
N VAL A 540 0.61 5.58 -20.22
CA VAL A 540 -0.51 6.20 -19.51
C VAL A 540 -1.83 5.51 -19.88
N THR A 541 -2.04 5.24 -21.17
CA THR A 541 -3.21 4.51 -21.65
C THR A 541 -3.32 3.13 -20.98
N ASN A 542 -2.27 2.32 -21.06
CA ASN A 542 -2.31 0.94 -20.59
C ASN A 542 -2.32 0.82 -19.06
N VAL A 543 -1.63 1.71 -18.33
CA VAL A 543 -1.74 1.80 -16.87
C VAL A 543 -3.19 2.11 -16.46
N THR A 544 -3.83 3.06 -17.14
CA THR A 544 -5.24 3.43 -16.90
C THR A 544 -6.17 2.25 -17.18
N ASP A 545 -5.93 1.55 -18.28
CA ASP A 545 -6.73 0.39 -18.70
C ASP A 545 -6.53 -0.82 -17.79
N ALA A 546 -5.35 -1.04 -17.26
CA ALA A 546 -5.09 -2.09 -16.27
C ALA A 546 -5.87 -1.84 -14.97
N TRP A 547 -5.98 -0.59 -14.50
CA TRP A 547 -6.82 -0.23 -13.35
C TRP A 547 -8.31 -0.47 -13.64
N ALA A 548 -8.79 -0.08 -14.81
CA ALA A 548 -10.17 -0.33 -15.19
C ALA A 548 -10.47 -1.83 -15.30
N ALA A 549 -9.52 -2.62 -15.78
CA ALA A 549 -9.63 -4.06 -15.90
C ALA A 549 -9.74 -4.79 -14.56
N ILE A 550 -9.39 -4.15 -13.46
CA ILE A 550 -9.61 -4.65 -12.09
C ILE A 550 -10.71 -3.84 -11.37
N ASN A 551 -11.60 -3.21 -12.12
CA ASN A 551 -12.76 -2.45 -11.62
C ASN A 551 -12.40 -1.19 -10.79
N VAL A 552 -11.24 -0.57 -11.03
CA VAL A 552 -10.88 0.73 -10.43
C VAL A 552 -10.92 1.82 -11.50
N GLY A 553 -12.03 2.54 -11.57
CA GLY A 553 -12.27 3.62 -12.52
C GLY A 553 -12.50 3.17 -13.96
N ALA A 554 -12.45 4.10 -14.92
CA ALA A 554 -12.76 3.85 -16.31
C ALA A 554 -11.50 3.65 -17.17
N ARG A 555 -11.67 3.05 -18.36
CA ARG A 555 -10.64 2.91 -19.39
C ARG A 555 -10.20 4.26 -19.94
N HIS A 556 -8.97 4.33 -20.44
CA HIS A 556 -8.46 5.52 -21.13
C HIS A 556 -9.29 5.79 -22.40
N GLY A 557 -9.77 7.02 -22.56
CA GLY A 557 -10.65 7.40 -23.68
C GLY A 557 -12.07 6.86 -23.62
N GLY A 558 -12.40 5.98 -22.70
CA GLY A 558 -13.75 5.56 -22.35
C GLY A 558 -14.24 6.39 -21.16
N GLY A 559 -15.10 7.35 -21.42
CA GLY A 559 -15.68 8.32 -20.49
C GLY A 559 -15.34 8.23 -19.02
N THR A 560 -14.64 9.25 -18.52
CA THR A 560 -14.41 9.67 -17.13
C THR A 560 -13.54 8.79 -16.21
N ASP A 561 -12.27 9.13 -16.17
CA ASP A 561 -11.37 8.95 -15.04
C ASP A 561 -11.98 9.62 -13.78
N PRO A 562 -11.95 8.98 -12.58
CA PRO A 562 -12.22 9.67 -11.31
C PRO A 562 -11.22 10.79 -10.97
N GLY A 563 -10.11 10.93 -11.75
CA GLY A 563 -9.26 12.12 -11.82
C GLY A 563 -9.73 13.15 -12.84
N GLY A 564 -10.91 12.97 -13.44
CA GLY A 564 -11.56 13.87 -14.37
C GLY A 564 -11.81 15.27 -13.78
N LYS A 565 -11.99 16.26 -14.65
CA LYS A 565 -12.25 17.64 -14.22
C LYS A 565 -13.42 17.68 -13.25
N VAL A 566 -13.13 18.08 -12.03
CA VAL A 566 -14.13 18.23 -10.97
C VAL A 566 -14.64 19.68 -10.99
N PHE A 567 -15.95 19.82 -11.00
CA PHE A 567 -16.64 21.10 -10.89
C PHE A 567 -17.54 21.05 -9.66
N GLU A 568 -17.36 21.98 -8.74
CA GLU A 568 -17.99 21.92 -7.43
C GLU A 568 -18.59 23.28 -7.05
N ASN A 569 -19.71 23.24 -6.35
CA ASN A 569 -20.33 24.38 -5.73
C ASN A 569 -20.63 24.07 -4.26
N THR A 570 -19.88 24.67 -3.37
CA THR A 570 -20.03 24.55 -1.91
C THR A 570 -20.89 25.66 -1.29
N ALA A 571 -21.46 26.56 -2.12
CA ALA A 571 -22.36 27.60 -1.64
C ALA A 571 -23.64 26.97 -1.08
N SER A 572 -23.95 27.34 0.16
CA SER A 572 -25.16 26.84 0.84
C SER A 572 -26.44 27.36 0.19
N VAL A 573 -27.38 26.45 -0.12
CA VAL A 573 -28.70 26.79 -0.67
C VAL A 573 -29.76 26.20 0.26
N ALA A 574 -30.55 27.04 0.88
CA ALA A 574 -31.65 26.60 1.77
C ALA A 574 -32.76 25.88 0.97
N ILE A 575 -33.22 24.75 1.50
CA ILE A 575 -34.35 23.97 0.97
C ILE A 575 -35.57 24.31 1.84
N PRO A 576 -36.57 24.99 1.27
CA PRO A 576 -37.79 25.33 2.01
C PRO A 576 -38.67 24.10 2.23
N ASP A 577 -39.35 24.05 3.37
CA ASP A 577 -40.38 23.05 3.70
C ASP A 577 -41.53 23.07 2.65
N TYR A 578 -42.13 21.90 2.44
CA TYR A 578 -43.32 21.79 1.58
C TYR A 578 -44.49 22.67 2.10
N PRO A 579 -45.18 23.43 1.22
CA PRO A 579 -45.20 23.37 -0.24
C PRO A 579 -44.21 24.30 -0.96
N GLY A 580 -43.02 24.52 -0.37
CA GLY A 580 -42.00 25.38 -0.97
C GLY A 580 -41.56 24.94 -2.38
N ALA A 581 -41.11 25.92 -3.16
CA ALA A 581 -40.64 25.67 -4.52
C ALA A 581 -39.27 24.91 -4.48
N ALA A 582 -39.01 24.12 -5.53
CA ALA A 582 -37.70 23.51 -5.72
C ALA A 582 -36.61 24.58 -5.83
N VAL A 583 -35.47 24.32 -5.19
CA VAL A 583 -34.28 25.16 -5.25
C VAL A 583 -33.22 24.53 -6.15
N THR A 584 -32.23 25.33 -6.59
CA THR A 584 -31.14 24.82 -7.44
C THR A 584 -29.80 25.32 -6.97
N SER A 585 -28.80 24.44 -6.98
CA SER A 585 -27.37 24.74 -6.86
C SER A 585 -26.71 24.58 -8.23
N PRO A 586 -26.17 25.65 -8.85
CA PRO A 586 -25.57 25.58 -10.19
C PRO A 586 -24.07 25.27 -10.12
N VAL A 587 -23.57 24.54 -11.13
CA VAL A 587 -22.14 24.34 -11.42
C VAL A 587 -21.89 24.63 -12.91
N THR A 588 -20.89 25.46 -13.21
CA THR A 588 -20.51 25.74 -14.59
C THR A 588 -19.39 24.80 -15.03
N VAL A 589 -19.67 23.96 -16.00
CA VAL A 589 -18.70 23.04 -16.62
C VAL A 589 -18.11 23.67 -17.87
N SER A 590 -16.80 23.61 -18.03
CA SER A 590 -16.10 24.14 -19.20
C SER A 590 -14.84 23.34 -19.53
N GLY A 591 -14.44 23.36 -20.80
CA GLY A 591 -13.21 22.71 -21.28
C GLY A 591 -13.29 21.18 -21.31
N ILE A 592 -14.48 20.58 -21.34
CA ILE A 592 -14.71 19.17 -21.66
C ILE A 592 -15.01 19.08 -23.15
N THR A 593 -14.45 18.11 -23.84
CA THR A 593 -14.72 17.89 -25.27
C THR A 593 -15.91 16.95 -25.44
N GLY A 594 -16.91 17.34 -26.24
CA GLY A 594 -18.04 16.49 -26.60
C GLY A 594 -19.15 16.43 -25.56
N ASN A 595 -19.80 15.28 -25.47
CA ASN A 595 -20.90 15.02 -24.55
C ASN A 595 -20.41 14.66 -23.15
N ALA A 596 -21.30 14.74 -22.17
CA ALA A 596 -21.06 14.22 -20.84
C ALA A 596 -20.93 12.68 -20.87
N PRO A 597 -20.24 12.08 -19.87
CA PRO A 597 -20.01 10.63 -19.88
C PRO A 597 -21.27 9.81 -19.59
N SER A 598 -21.22 8.53 -19.96
CA SER A 598 -22.26 7.56 -19.61
C SER A 598 -22.28 7.20 -18.10
N ALA A 599 -21.22 7.55 -17.37
CA ALA A 599 -21.08 7.32 -15.94
C ALA A 599 -20.69 8.60 -15.17
N LEU A 600 -21.32 9.74 -15.49
CA LEU A 600 -21.13 11.01 -14.80
C LEU A 600 -21.34 10.85 -13.29
N GLN A 601 -20.32 11.20 -12.49
CA GLN A 601 -20.40 11.13 -11.04
C GLN A 601 -20.97 12.44 -10.48
N VAL A 602 -22.01 12.33 -9.67
CA VAL A 602 -22.76 13.45 -9.09
C VAL A 602 -22.71 13.36 -7.57
N GLY A 603 -21.78 14.08 -6.95
CA GLY A 603 -21.66 14.19 -5.50
C GLY A 603 -22.69 15.18 -4.95
N VAL A 604 -23.42 14.77 -3.91
CA VAL A 604 -24.47 15.57 -3.27
C VAL A 604 -24.34 15.49 -1.76
N LYS A 605 -24.19 16.66 -1.10
CA LYS A 605 -24.30 16.76 0.36
C LYS A 605 -25.43 17.73 0.71
N ILE A 606 -26.33 17.24 1.55
CA ILE A 606 -27.49 18.00 2.04
C ILE A 606 -27.62 17.74 3.53
N THR A 607 -27.72 18.79 4.33
CA THR A 607 -28.20 18.67 5.70
C THR A 607 -29.74 18.73 5.68
N HIS A 608 -30.41 17.75 6.26
CA HIS A 608 -31.86 17.64 6.33
C HIS A 608 -32.26 16.73 7.49
N THR A 609 -33.39 17.02 8.14
CA THR A 609 -33.84 16.22 9.27
C THR A 609 -34.47 14.89 8.86
N TYR A 610 -35.01 14.79 7.63
CA TYR A 610 -35.61 13.57 7.09
C TYR A 610 -35.36 13.48 5.57
N ILE A 611 -34.30 12.77 5.15
CA ILE A 611 -33.93 12.75 3.71
C ILE A 611 -34.96 12.04 2.81
N GLY A 612 -35.85 11.27 3.42
CA GLY A 612 -36.98 10.64 2.71
C GLY A 612 -37.83 11.63 1.94
N ASP A 613 -38.02 12.83 2.45
CA ASP A 613 -38.89 13.84 1.84
C ASP A 613 -38.29 14.50 0.60
N LEU A 614 -36.97 14.34 0.40
CA LEU A 614 -36.28 14.98 -0.70
C LEU A 614 -36.48 14.28 -2.04
N GLN A 615 -36.88 15.06 -3.04
CA GLN A 615 -36.76 14.75 -4.45
C GLN A 615 -35.55 15.50 -5.02
N ILE A 616 -34.60 14.76 -5.65
CA ILE A 616 -33.36 15.33 -6.17
C ILE A 616 -33.23 14.98 -7.66
N ASP A 617 -32.99 15.99 -8.48
CA ASP A 617 -32.74 15.86 -9.91
C ASP A 617 -31.43 16.56 -10.29
N LEU A 618 -30.68 15.97 -11.21
CA LEU A 618 -29.63 16.65 -11.96
C LEU A 618 -30.24 17.23 -13.24
N VAL A 619 -30.02 18.51 -13.48
CA VAL A 619 -30.52 19.19 -14.69
C VAL A 619 -29.31 19.60 -15.54
N ALA A 620 -29.26 19.08 -16.76
CA ALA A 620 -28.20 19.37 -17.73
C ALA A 620 -28.36 20.78 -18.37
N PRO A 621 -27.32 21.29 -19.05
CA PRO A 621 -27.35 22.61 -19.70
C PRO A 621 -28.47 22.81 -20.71
N ASN A 622 -28.87 21.75 -21.40
CA ASN A 622 -29.99 21.75 -22.35
C ASN A 622 -31.38 21.58 -21.69
N GLY A 623 -31.44 21.49 -20.34
CA GLY A 623 -32.69 21.30 -19.60
C GLY A 623 -33.09 19.84 -19.37
N THR A 624 -32.38 18.86 -19.92
CA THR A 624 -32.62 17.44 -19.65
C THR A 624 -32.45 17.17 -18.15
N SER A 625 -33.43 16.46 -17.55
CA SER A 625 -33.43 16.15 -16.12
C SER A 625 -33.21 14.67 -15.88
N PHE A 626 -32.28 14.35 -14.98
CA PHE A 626 -31.97 12.99 -14.53
C PHE A 626 -32.36 12.86 -13.05
N ARG A 627 -33.24 11.92 -12.72
CA ARG A 627 -33.68 11.67 -11.36
C ARG A 627 -32.57 10.96 -10.58
N LEU A 628 -32.04 11.60 -9.52
CA LEU A 628 -31.08 11.04 -8.60
C LEU A 628 -31.76 10.34 -7.41
N LYS A 629 -32.79 10.97 -6.87
CA LYS A 629 -33.54 10.45 -5.71
C LYS A 629 -35.02 10.84 -5.83
N SER A 630 -35.87 9.88 -5.58
CA SER A 630 -37.30 10.12 -5.35
C SER A 630 -37.57 10.20 -3.84
N SER A 631 -38.64 10.88 -3.43
CA SER A 631 -39.13 10.83 -2.05
C SER A 631 -39.46 9.39 -1.64
N SER A 632 -39.27 9.07 -0.37
CA SER A 632 -39.41 7.73 0.20
C SER A 632 -39.69 7.80 1.70
N SER A 633 -39.82 6.68 2.36
CA SER A 633 -39.95 6.58 3.83
C SER A 633 -38.58 6.50 4.56
N ASP A 634 -37.51 6.94 3.96
CA ASP A 634 -36.16 6.92 4.55
C ASP A 634 -36.02 8.00 5.63
N SER A 635 -36.03 7.60 6.90
CA SER A 635 -35.99 8.50 8.06
C SER A 635 -34.58 8.93 8.45
N THR A 636 -33.55 8.60 7.67
CA THR A 636 -32.19 9.04 7.99
C THR A 636 -32.03 10.56 7.85
N GLN A 637 -31.09 11.11 8.62
CA GLN A 637 -30.73 12.52 8.58
C GLN A 637 -29.49 12.72 7.73
N ASN A 638 -29.44 13.82 7.01
CA ASN A 638 -28.32 14.28 6.20
C ASN A 638 -27.93 13.31 5.08
N LEU A 639 -27.87 13.81 3.88
CA LEU A 639 -27.44 13.07 2.69
C LEU A 639 -25.98 13.41 2.35
N ASN A 640 -25.15 12.39 2.23
CA ASN A 640 -23.82 12.50 1.64
C ASN A 640 -23.64 11.31 0.69
N LYS A 641 -23.92 11.52 -0.60
CA LYS A 641 -23.98 10.44 -1.58
C LYS A 641 -23.49 10.86 -2.95
N THR A 642 -22.76 9.98 -3.62
CA THR A 642 -22.44 10.11 -5.05
C THR A 642 -23.38 9.21 -5.86
N TYR A 643 -23.95 9.78 -6.91
CA TYR A 643 -24.81 9.09 -7.88
C TYR A 643 -24.09 8.96 -9.20
N THR A 644 -24.26 7.85 -9.89
CA THR A 644 -23.79 7.66 -11.27
C THR A 644 -24.93 7.87 -12.25
N VAL A 645 -24.72 8.74 -13.24
CA VAL A 645 -25.74 9.13 -14.22
C VAL A 645 -25.24 8.91 -15.64
N ASN A 646 -26.01 8.22 -16.45
CA ASN A 646 -25.74 8.19 -17.88
C ASN A 646 -26.21 9.49 -18.54
N ALA A 647 -25.27 10.40 -18.77
CA ALA A 647 -25.51 11.70 -19.39
C ALA A 647 -24.91 11.81 -20.81
N SER A 648 -24.58 10.70 -21.46
CA SER A 648 -23.91 10.66 -22.77
C SER A 648 -24.71 11.26 -23.93
N SER A 649 -26.00 11.53 -23.73
CA SER A 649 -26.86 12.16 -24.71
C SER A 649 -26.85 13.69 -24.68
N VAL A 650 -26.16 14.33 -23.71
CA VAL A 650 -26.14 15.78 -23.55
C VAL A 650 -24.72 16.33 -23.57
N ALA A 651 -24.58 17.60 -24.08
CA ALA A 651 -23.28 18.26 -24.11
C ALA A 651 -22.72 18.46 -22.70
N ALA A 652 -21.39 18.22 -22.53
CA ALA A 652 -20.74 18.33 -21.24
C ALA A 652 -20.66 19.76 -20.73
N ASN A 653 -20.28 20.73 -21.62
CA ASN A 653 -20.07 22.12 -21.22
C ASN A 653 -21.39 22.89 -21.06
N GLY A 654 -21.41 23.75 -20.06
CA GLY A 654 -22.55 24.59 -19.73
C GLY A 654 -22.90 24.57 -18.25
N VAL A 655 -24.04 25.15 -17.89
CA VAL A 655 -24.48 25.23 -16.49
C VAL A 655 -25.34 24.02 -16.15
N TRP A 656 -24.79 23.14 -15.33
CA TRP A 656 -25.52 22.03 -14.69
C TRP A 656 -26.13 22.52 -13.37
N LYS A 657 -27.26 21.95 -12.96
CA LYS A 657 -27.93 22.34 -11.72
C LYS A 657 -28.36 21.10 -10.95
N LEU A 658 -28.00 21.05 -9.66
CA LEU A 658 -28.67 20.17 -8.71
C LEU A 658 -29.99 20.82 -8.32
N LYS A 659 -31.13 20.18 -8.63
CA LYS A 659 -32.46 20.64 -8.28
C LYS A 659 -33.01 19.78 -7.15
N VAL A 660 -33.38 20.43 -6.04
CA VAL A 660 -33.86 19.76 -4.83
C VAL A 660 -35.21 20.34 -4.45
N GLN A 661 -36.16 19.48 -4.08
CA GLN A 661 -37.45 19.87 -3.54
C GLN A 661 -37.82 18.97 -2.37
N ASP A 662 -38.25 19.59 -1.29
CA ASP A 662 -38.90 18.90 -0.19
C ASP A 662 -40.37 18.59 -0.57
N LYS A 663 -40.84 17.39 -0.29
CA LYS A 663 -42.14 16.85 -0.69
C LYS A 663 -43.08 16.57 0.49
N ALA A 664 -42.62 16.78 1.73
CA ALA A 664 -43.43 16.62 2.93
C ALA A 664 -43.27 17.83 3.87
N ARG A 665 -44.09 17.97 4.88
CA ARG A 665 -44.10 19.10 5.80
C ARG A 665 -43.29 18.78 7.06
N GLN A 666 -42.84 19.85 7.71
CA GLN A 666 -42.20 19.88 9.05
C GLN A 666 -40.68 19.77 9.03
N ASP A 667 -40.04 19.70 7.87
CA ASP A 667 -38.62 19.56 7.73
C ASP A 667 -38.01 20.67 6.87
N VAL A 668 -36.81 21.06 7.15
CA VAL A 668 -36.04 22.03 6.37
C VAL A 668 -34.62 21.53 6.19
N GLY A 669 -33.95 21.95 5.13
CA GLY A 669 -32.58 21.53 4.86
C GLY A 669 -31.78 22.57 4.13
N THR A 670 -30.56 22.19 3.81
CA THR A 670 -29.61 23.01 3.06
C THR A 670 -28.75 22.13 2.17
N ILE A 671 -28.66 22.46 0.89
CA ILE A 671 -27.64 21.90 0.02
C ILE A 671 -26.31 22.51 0.46
N THR A 672 -25.34 21.69 0.85
CA THR A 672 -24.03 22.15 1.34
C THR A 672 -22.91 21.88 0.37
N ASP A 673 -23.12 20.96 -0.61
CA ASP A 673 -22.12 20.63 -1.63
C ASP A 673 -22.80 19.96 -2.83
N PHE A 674 -22.45 20.42 -4.02
CA PHE A 674 -22.82 19.81 -5.29
C PHE A 674 -21.60 19.71 -6.18
N LYS A 675 -21.23 18.48 -6.53
CA LYS A 675 -20.02 18.18 -7.29
C LYS A 675 -20.31 17.32 -8.51
N LEU A 676 -19.68 17.65 -9.63
CA LEU A 676 -19.68 16.87 -10.86
C LEU A 676 -18.26 16.46 -11.20
N SER A 677 -18.03 15.17 -11.44
CA SER A 677 -16.76 14.64 -11.94
C SER A 677 -16.98 14.06 -13.33
N PHE A 678 -16.25 14.64 -14.32
CA PHE A 678 -16.35 14.35 -15.75
C PHE A 678 -15.17 13.52 -16.21
#